data_612be618072126b0572e2f64ce1cfebd
#
_entry.id   612be618072126b0572e2f64ce1cfebd
#
_cell.length_a   1.000
_cell.length_b   1.000
_cell.length_c   1.000
_cell.angle_alpha   90.00
_cell.angle_beta   90.00
_cell.angle_gamma   90.00
#
_symmetry.space_group_name_H-M   'P 1'
#
loop_
_entity.id
_entity.type
_entity.pdbx_description
1 polymer ?
#
loop_
_entity_poly.entity_id
_entity_poly.type
_entity_poly.pdbx_seq_one_letter_code
_entity_poly.pdbx_strand_id
1 'polypeptide(L)'
;KLNSEIKTYDEANKNTKARSASVYTPEARIDTTVSGSISNQINITDQGPHTIIIEADGTLGNNGNKNKIIYAHASGSNTLTLTNLTNKGTINGSVNVEHDNNFNGTITVNTFENTGQVNGQIYMGIWGGNSGTLNVDKFNNSGTIVDGSKGVFFEGKNTHIKTFTNSGTIQGGEVGVAIDAKIDTFTNKGYIYSPGDGEWNNGIWISGNATIENLVNNGKIEGGNTAITVESQHVKTITNTGIIHANGGYAAGILISSGGHIEHIINTGTISGNNVGIGAVYGVFGTLTIKDGGIVQGKGSGITVGAWQTLGDLYIDGKNSKKDGTVSGIYGGNSGIALDVGSKTSKIELSNGGVIKGGVHGIRLEEAASLSGDMILSGEGSRVEGGSGSGIANNSGKITGSMTIKDGATVTSSSGQAISNSGSGSITGGITVSGENTKLEGNIINTGNGSIGSDIKIEGGAKVEGGLVNQGNGSISGSVQVSGGSTINSITNTGNGAISGSVQVSGGSSIESITNEGSGSISGSITVDKNSKLDSITNTSTSDTGISGSITNNSDNKLEISNSGNIGGKIESTGSADMVISNNNGGTISGGISSSGSGNTSISNSQGSTINNGITVSGSAQVEISNQGSVGKDDHGNTVTNNGSGSVGIKDWVVSTDKETGKLDTVVVGGSGKDNVKVENITVDQSNVNLEELGNISNIISGVNQNNIGNIGTNGGGEISLSYDPLTGKLSTDYHLNASISGATFRSLISTTSRRSTFIDNVMGNSMQSFALASSSKSQSIAMSEKGNLYADASDYIKSDLNNGSYGSNKEHSLFILPYTSSQNVELSLNEESKGHTKGTIIGYSTLKDSGIYGVYAGYEDTKMGSTYFDINNRTYYAGLKYFNTLFTTEKGQEVYIKAQGKAALIKNDLTKKIGNNEAKAEPNSYAYGVNTALGMNFISNKDIFSPEIGLAYEGGYTEAFSMKDTIGQATVQGGERTYANYLNLFSTKTSFTWFRDWLPNLKTSVELGAKFNI
;
A
#
# COMPACT_ATOMS: atom_id res chain seq x y z
N LYS A 1 60.91 -25.87 43.52
CA LYS A 1 61.47 -25.42 44.81
C LYS A 1 60.62 -24.36 45.48
N LEU A 2 60.14 -23.32 44.78
CA LEU A 2 59.22 -22.32 45.36
C LEU A 2 57.86 -22.91 45.70
N ASN A 3 57.36 -23.85 44.91
CA ASN A 3 56.14 -24.62 45.23
C ASN A 3 56.24 -25.40 46.54
N SER A 4 57.42 -25.95 46.87
CA SER A 4 57.61 -26.62 48.14
C SER A 4 57.71 -25.63 49.29
N GLU A 5 58.25 -24.44 49.10
CA GLU A 5 58.38 -23.39 50.11
C GLU A 5 57.07 -22.73 50.48
N ILE A 6 56.14 -22.52 49.52
CA ILE A 6 54.79 -21.98 49.80
C ILE A 6 53.92 -23.04 50.48
N LYS A 7 53.97 -24.31 50.08
CA LYS A 7 53.33 -25.42 50.77
C LYS A 7 53.83 -25.57 52.17
N THR A 8 55.16 -25.54 52.36
CA THR A 8 55.82 -25.65 53.67
C THR A 8 55.49 -24.49 54.59
N TYR A 9 55.30 -23.30 54.02
CA TYR A 9 54.95 -22.09 54.76
C TYR A 9 53.50 -22.15 55.21
N ASP A 10 52.54 -22.59 54.37
CA ASP A 10 51.15 -22.76 54.72
C ASP A 10 50.90 -23.89 55.72
N GLU A 11 51.60 -24.94 55.65
CA GLU A 11 51.57 -26.00 56.66
C GLU A 11 52.12 -25.55 57.99
N ALA A 12 53.09 -24.62 58.03
CA ALA A 12 53.69 -24.05 59.25
C ALA A 12 52.78 -22.99 59.88
N ASN A 13 51.93 -22.34 59.20
CA ASN A 13 51.15 -21.18 59.71
C ASN A 13 49.73 -21.19 59.22
N LYS A 14 48.85 -21.99 59.82
CA LYS A 14 47.42 -22.11 59.52
C LYS A 14 46.61 -20.80 59.67
N ASN A 15 47.24 -19.69 59.99
CA ASN A 15 46.66 -18.37 60.18
C ASN A 15 47.37 -17.28 59.34
N THR A 16 47.97 -17.60 58.25
CA THR A 16 48.78 -16.66 57.50
C THR A 16 47.99 -15.72 56.63
N LYS A 17 48.17 -14.42 56.77
CA LYS A 17 47.80 -13.35 55.93
C LYS A 17 48.52 -13.44 54.59
N ALA A 18 47.80 -13.15 53.47
CA ALA A 18 48.38 -13.10 52.14
C ALA A 18 49.65 -12.27 52.12
N ARG A 19 50.69 -12.78 51.51
CA ARG A 19 51.97 -12.05 51.34
C ARG A 19 52.15 -11.68 49.92
N SER A 20 52.65 -10.44 49.69
CA SER A 20 53.17 -10.09 48.38
C SER A 20 54.40 -10.93 48.08
N ALA A 21 54.39 -11.71 47.02
CA ALA A 21 55.61 -12.36 46.53
C ALA A 21 56.36 -11.37 45.65
N SER A 22 57.37 -10.69 46.25
CA SER A 22 58.33 -9.93 45.44
C SER A 22 59.65 -10.70 45.54
N VAL A 23 60.12 -11.37 44.53
CA VAL A 23 61.43 -12.02 44.51
C VAL A 23 62.14 -11.60 43.24
N TYR A 24 63.35 -11.20 43.39
CA TYR A 24 64.15 -10.58 42.38
C TYR A 24 65.50 -11.32 42.13
N THR A 25 65.58 -11.96 40.96
CA THR A 25 66.86 -12.11 40.22
C THR A 25 66.52 -12.28 38.74
N PRO A 26 67.29 -11.68 37.78
CA PRO A 26 66.96 -11.64 36.37
C PRO A 26 66.96 -13.01 35.63
N GLU A 27 67.37 -14.07 36.29
CA GLU A 27 67.47 -15.42 35.70
C GLU A 27 66.63 -16.50 36.44
N ALA A 28 65.86 -16.12 37.46
CA ALA A 28 65.10 -17.09 38.25
C ALA A 28 63.67 -17.21 37.80
N ARG A 29 63.22 -18.38 37.36
CA ARG A 29 61.83 -18.73 37.17
C ARG A 29 61.10 -18.63 38.50
N ILE A 30 60.21 -17.68 38.65
CA ILE A 30 59.39 -17.48 39.85
C ILE A 30 58.09 -18.24 39.68
N ASP A 31 57.87 -19.29 40.42
CA ASP A 31 56.63 -20.08 40.44
C ASP A 31 55.87 -19.81 41.77
N THR A 32 54.68 -19.30 41.71
CA THR A 32 53.81 -19.07 42.89
C THR A 32 52.64 -20.05 42.85
N THR A 33 52.53 -20.93 43.76
CA THR A 33 51.39 -21.84 43.90
C THR A 33 50.62 -21.50 45.18
N VAL A 34 49.29 -21.37 45.03
CA VAL A 34 48.38 -21.12 46.14
C VAL A 34 47.54 -22.37 46.37
N SER A 35 47.67 -22.99 47.51
CA SER A 35 46.81 -24.00 48.09
C SER A 35 46.34 -23.53 49.48
N GLY A 36 45.07 -23.76 49.82
CA GLY A 36 44.40 -23.14 50.97
C GLY A 36 44.06 -21.65 50.81
N SER A 37 43.77 -20.93 51.86
CA SER A 37 43.33 -19.57 51.84
C SER A 37 44.42 -18.54 52.09
N ILE A 38 44.69 -17.65 51.15
CA ILE A 38 45.64 -16.54 51.23
C ILE A 38 44.91 -15.21 51.01
N SER A 39 45.01 -14.28 51.95
CA SER A 39 44.32 -13.01 51.87
C SER A 39 45.14 -11.86 51.24
N ASN A 40 46.43 -12.03 51.02
CA ASN A 40 47.31 -11.00 50.49
C ASN A 40 47.36 -10.95 48.97
N GLN A 41 47.63 -9.74 48.43
CA GLN A 41 47.86 -9.53 47.02
C GLN A 41 49.14 -10.24 46.54
N ILE A 42 49.06 -10.86 45.37
CA ILE A 42 50.22 -11.26 44.58
C ILE A 42 50.64 -10.10 43.71
N ASN A 43 51.77 -9.49 43.97
CA ASN A 43 52.34 -8.37 43.21
C ASN A 43 53.57 -8.82 42.42
N ILE A 44 53.58 -8.60 41.10
CA ILE A 44 54.67 -8.96 40.21
C ILE A 44 55.13 -7.72 39.45
N THR A 45 56.40 -7.34 39.69
CA THR A 45 57.00 -6.10 39.10
C THR A 45 58.30 -6.32 38.38
N ASP A 46 58.81 -7.52 38.40
CA ASP A 46 60.13 -7.85 37.84
C ASP A 46 60.05 -8.50 36.46
N GLN A 47 61.23 -8.73 35.81
CA GLN A 47 61.29 -9.11 34.40
C GLN A 47 61.11 -10.62 34.12
N GLY A 48 61.22 -11.49 35.12
CA GLY A 48 61.33 -12.94 34.99
C GLY A 48 60.44 -13.64 34.01
N PRO A 49 60.55 -14.93 33.78
CA PRO A 49 59.37 -15.73 33.51
C PRO A 49 58.66 -16.13 34.80
N HIS A 50 57.40 -15.77 34.96
CA HIS A 50 56.57 -16.06 36.15
C HIS A 50 55.54 -17.14 35.86
N THR A 51 55.30 -18.06 36.81
CA THR A 51 54.16 -18.96 36.79
C THR A 51 53.37 -18.78 38.08
N ILE A 52 52.08 -18.57 37.97
CA ILE A 52 51.14 -18.47 39.10
C ILE A 52 50.10 -19.55 38.96
N ILE A 53 49.91 -20.36 39.99
CA ILE A 53 48.94 -21.46 40.01
C ILE A 53 48.12 -21.30 41.30
N ILE A 54 46.80 -21.21 41.16
CA ILE A 54 45.85 -21.32 42.25
C ILE A 54 45.28 -22.74 42.13
N GLU A 55 45.62 -23.62 43.09
CA GLU A 55 45.14 -24.98 43.08
C GLU A 55 43.64 -25.09 43.40
N ALA A 56 43.03 -26.25 43.18
CA ALA A 56 41.61 -26.46 43.34
C ALA A 56 41.09 -26.19 44.78
N ASP A 57 41.92 -26.37 45.76
CA ASP A 57 41.67 -26.01 47.17
C ASP A 57 42.15 -24.61 47.56
N GLY A 58 42.78 -23.92 46.63
CA GLY A 58 43.32 -22.58 46.82
C GLY A 58 42.23 -21.49 46.78
N THR A 59 42.29 -20.56 47.72
CA THR A 59 41.51 -19.35 47.73
C THR A 59 42.42 -18.13 47.90
N LEU A 60 42.43 -17.25 46.93
CA LEU A 60 43.20 -16.01 46.97
C LEU A 60 42.30 -14.79 47.16
N GLY A 61 42.55 -13.99 48.18
CA GLY A 61 41.79 -12.81 48.55
C GLY A 61 40.60 -13.08 49.48
N ASN A 62 40.01 -12.01 49.99
CA ASN A 62 38.89 -12.06 50.94
C ASN A 62 37.57 -11.74 50.22
N ASN A 63 36.54 -12.50 50.53
CA ASN A 63 35.20 -12.28 49.96
C ASN A 63 34.71 -10.84 50.29
N GLY A 64 34.44 -10.05 49.27
CA GLY A 64 33.98 -8.65 49.41
C GLY A 64 35.06 -7.59 49.12
N ASN A 65 36.30 -7.94 48.90
CA ASN A 65 37.37 -6.98 48.58
C ASN A 65 37.58 -7.00 47.02
N LYS A 66 37.15 -5.95 46.35
CA LYS A 66 37.32 -5.79 44.90
C LYS A 66 38.69 -5.28 44.47
N ASN A 67 39.67 -5.26 45.34
CA ASN A 67 41.01 -4.79 45.03
C ASN A 67 41.73 -5.71 44.05
N LYS A 68 42.76 -5.17 43.39
CA LYS A 68 43.72 -5.94 42.57
C LYS A 68 44.35 -7.00 43.45
N ILE A 69 43.96 -8.25 43.29
CA ILE A 69 44.47 -9.35 44.14
C ILE A 69 45.63 -10.09 43.48
N ILE A 70 45.62 -10.15 42.15
CA ILE A 70 46.84 -10.46 41.34
C ILE A 70 47.14 -9.18 40.57
N TYR A 71 48.30 -8.60 40.81
CA TYR A 71 48.75 -7.39 40.20
C TYR A 71 50.11 -7.58 39.56
N ALA A 72 50.13 -7.78 38.24
CA ALA A 72 51.32 -7.90 37.44
C ALA A 72 51.50 -6.61 36.64
N HIS A 73 52.52 -5.86 36.92
CA HIS A 73 52.75 -4.56 36.27
C HIS A 73 54.22 -4.30 35.95
N ALA A 74 54.46 -3.61 34.86
CA ALA A 74 55.80 -3.24 34.39
C ALA A 74 55.94 -1.72 34.29
N SER A 75 57.17 -1.23 34.44
CA SER A 75 57.50 0.18 34.38
C SER A 75 58.63 0.47 33.40
N GLY A 76 58.64 1.66 32.80
CA GLY A 76 59.66 2.12 31.86
C GLY A 76 59.85 1.16 30.67
N SER A 77 61.07 0.79 30.39
CA SER A 77 61.44 -0.14 29.29
C SER A 77 61.53 -1.62 29.72
N ASN A 78 61.06 -1.95 30.91
CA ASN A 78 61.13 -3.31 31.47
C ASN A 78 60.27 -4.28 30.67
N THR A 79 60.71 -5.57 30.62
CA THR A 79 59.94 -6.66 30.04
C THR A 79 59.40 -7.52 31.18
N LEU A 80 58.09 -7.79 31.18
CA LEU A 80 57.44 -8.68 32.13
C LEU A 80 56.90 -9.89 31.37
N THR A 81 57.25 -11.10 31.82
CA THR A 81 56.73 -12.33 31.22
C THR A 81 55.97 -13.18 32.24
N LEU A 82 54.71 -13.41 32.02
CA LEU A 82 53.91 -14.41 32.67
C LEU A 82 53.81 -15.66 31.78
N THR A 83 54.56 -16.71 32.13
CA THR A 83 54.49 -17.95 31.36
C THR A 83 53.12 -18.63 31.53
N ASN A 84 52.66 -18.71 32.77
CA ASN A 84 51.33 -19.24 33.08
C ASN A 84 50.71 -18.48 34.26
N LEU A 85 49.44 -18.14 34.11
CA LEU A 85 48.57 -17.74 35.21
C LEU A 85 47.39 -18.70 35.19
N THR A 86 47.38 -19.68 36.10
CA THR A 86 46.38 -20.77 36.13
C THR A 86 45.54 -20.66 37.39
N ASN A 87 44.25 -20.54 37.30
CA ASN A 87 43.32 -20.61 38.41
C ASN A 87 42.47 -21.89 38.31
N LYS A 88 42.62 -22.79 39.26
CA LYS A 88 41.76 -23.97 39.44
C LYS A 88 40.87 -23.82 40.70
N GLY A 89 41.15 -22.85 41.57
CA GLY A 89 40.47 -22.59 42.85
C GLY A 89 39.61 -21.31 42.78
N THR A 90 39.67 -20.48 43.81
CA THR A 90 38.90 -19.25 43.94
C THR A 90 39.80 -18.03 44.04
N ILE A 91 39.57 -17.01 43.23
CA ILE A 91 40.17 -15.69 43.33
C ILE A 91 39.07 -14.71 43.74
N ASN A 92 39.19 -14.09 44.92
CA ASN A 92 38.28 -13.04 45.44
C ASN A 92 38.93 -11.68 45.26
N GLY A 93 38.79 -11.09 44.10
CA GLY A 93 39.34 -9.79 43.70
C GLY A 93 39.73 -9.79 42.23
N SER A 94 40.18 -8.67 41.70
CA SER A 94 40.56 -8.53 40.31
C SER A 94 41.97 -9.05 40.02
N VAL A 95 42.14 -9.54 38.80
CA VAL A 95 43.43 -9.92 38.20
C VAL A 95 43.81 -8.83 37.20
N ASN A 96 44.86 -8.10 37.47
CA ASN A 96 45.36 -7.01 36.64
C ASN A 96 46.71 -7.31 36.06
N VAL A 97 46.82 -7.20 34.73
CA VAL A 97 48.09 -7.19 33.99
C VAL A 97 48.16 -5.87 33.28
N GLU A 98 48.98 -4.95 33.74
CA GLU A 98 49.02 -3.60 33.29
C GLU A 98 50.44 -3.00 33.39
N HIS A 99 50.53 -1.68 33.34
CA HIS A 99 51.83 -0.99 33.42
C HIS A 99 51.72 0.28 34.30
N ASP A 100 52.85 0.80 34.69
CA ASP A 100 53.01 2.11 35.31
C ASP A 100 53.14 3.23 34.25
N ASN A 101 53.08 4.49 34.66
CA ASN A 101 53.24 5.64 33.76
C ASN A 101 54.57 5.60 33.01
N ASN A 102 54.58 6.09 31.74
CA ASN A 102 55.75 6.14 30.85
C ASN A 102 56.27 4.76 30.45
N PHE A 103 55.43 3.77 30.33
CA PHE A 103 55.79 2.44 29.90
C PHE A 103 56.05 2.36 28.39
N ASN A 104 57.24 1.82 28.04
CA ASN A 104 57.66 1.59 26.67
C ASN A 104 58.28 0.18 26.45
N GLY A 105 58.12 -0.71 27.45
CA GLY A 105 58.61 -2.08 27.44
C GLY A 105 57.60 -3.07 26.81
N THR A 106 57.76 -4.34 27.17
CA THR A 106 56.90 -5.43 26.70
C THR A 106 56.40 -6.28 27.85
N ILE A 107 55.07 -6.44 27.91
CA ILE A 107 54.47 -7.44 28.82
C ILE A 107 54.04 -8.62 27.95
N THR A 108 54.35 -9.84 28.34
CA THR A 108 53.95 -11.08 27.65
C THR A 108 53.24 -11.99 28.64
N VAL A 109 52.07 -12.46 28.24
CA VAL A 109 51.29 -13.50 28.93
C VAL A 109 51.19 -14.69 27.99
N ASN A 110 51.95 -15.76 28.20
CA ASN A 110 51.84 -16.90 27.32
C ASN A 110 50.52 -17.64 27.50
N THR A 111 50.11 -17.86 28.75
CA THR A 111 48.80 -18.49 29.04
C THR A 111 48.18 -17.93 30.28
N PHE A 112 46.93 -17.46 30.11
CA PHE A 112 45.98 -17.29 31.21
C PHE A 112 44.94 -18.41 31.10
N GLU A 113 44.77 -19.17 32.22
CA GLU A 113 43.79 -20.26 32.27
C GLU A 113 42.97 -20.16 33.56
N ASN A 114 41.67 -20.12 33.42
CA ASN A 114 40.73 -20.18 34.55
C ASN A 114 39.84 -21.41 34.42
N THR A 115 39.99 -22.36 35.32
CA THR A 115 39.08 -23.52 35.47
C THR A 115 38.27 -23.45 36.78
N GLY A 116 38.62 -22.51 37.65
CA GLY A 116 37.95 -22.25 38.95
C GLY A 116 37.01 -21.04 38.89
N GLN A 117 37.00 -20.26 39.96
CA GLN A 117 36.16 -19.09 40.12
C GLN A 117 37.01 -17.82 40.32
N VAL A 118 36.63 -16.76 39.63
CA VAL A 118 37.17 -15.39 39.84
C VAL A 118 35.99 -14.50 40.19
N ASN A 119 36.02 -13.95 41.43
CA ASN A 119 35.04 -12.96 41.93
C ASN A 119 35.64 -11.56 41.82
N GLY A 120 35.85 -11.10 40.63
CA GLY A 120 36.44 -9.81 40.28
C GLY A 120 36.78 -9.74 38.80
N GLN A 121 37.18 -8.57 38.35
CA GLN A 121 37.52 -8.29 36.95
C GLN A 121 38.86 -8.94 36.56
N ILE A 122 38.91 -9.50 35.36
CA ILE A 122 40.21 -9.75 34.71
C ILE A 122 40.47 -8.52 33.80
N TYR A 123 41.55 -7.82 34.14
CA TYR A 123 42.00 -6.65 33.37
C TYR A 123 43.39 -6.87 32.80
N MET A 124 43.55 -6.67 31.50
CA MET A 124 44.83 -6.73 30.80
C MET A 124 44.92 -5.58 29.81
N GLY A 125 45.86 -4.65 30.00
CA GLY A 125 45.86 -3.47 29.15
C GLY A 125 47.10 -2.57 29.19
N ILE A 126 47.29 -1.86 28.08
CA ILE A 126 48.22 -0.72 27.92
C ILE A 126 47.39 0.55 27.73
N TRP A 127 47.24 1.34 28.77
CA TRP A 127 46.41 2.54 28.81
C TRP A 127 47.21 3.86 28.67
N GLY A 128 46.55 4.97 28.50
CA GLY A 128 47.11 6.32 28.62
C GLY A 128 48.13 6.71 27.54
N GLY A 129 48.09 6.18 26.34
CA GLY A 129 48.95 6.58 25.24
C GLY A 129 50.41 6.12 25.34
N ASN A 130 50.71 5.18 26.25
CA ASN A 130 52.04 4.56 26.41
C ASN A 130 52.41 3.76 25.16
N SER A 131 53.71 3.75 24.82
CA SER A 131 54.26 3.08 23.64
C SER A 131 54.62 1.62 23.84
N GLY A 132 54.56 1.12 25.09
CA GLY A 132 54.82 -0.27 25.42
C GLY A 132 53.75 -1.20 24.82
N THR A 133 54.01 -2.50 24.88
CA THR A 133 53.13 -3.55 24.34
C THR A 133 52.77 -4.59 25.37
N LEU A 134 51.54 -5.11 25.25
CA LEU A 134 51.07 -6.28 25.97
C LEU A 134 50.67 -7.36 24.97
N ASN A 135 51.30 -8.52 25.04
CA ASN A 135 50.98 -9.65 24.19
C ASN A 135 50.44 -10.82 25.07
N VAL A 136 49.27 -11.30 24.71
CA VAL A 136 48.65 -12.46 25.36
C VAL A 136 48.49 -13.57 24.32
N ASP A 137 49.29 -14.66 24.41
CA ASP A 137 49.17 -15.73 23.43
C ASP A 137 47.88 -16.53 23.61
N LYS A 138 47.52 -16.88 24.84
CA LYS A 138 46.32 -17.65 25.14
C LYS A 138 45.59 -17.13 26.35
N PHE A 139 44.33 -16.83 26.22
CA PHE A 139 43.40 -16.57 27.29
C PHE A 139 42.31 -17.65 27.26
N ASN A 140 42.29 -18.53 28.29
CA ASN A 140 41.30 -19.60 28.37
C ASN A 140 40.48 -19.47 29.64
N ASN A 141 39.17 -19.48 29.50
CA ASN A 141 38.24 -19.59 30.64
C ASN A 141 37.34 -20.81 30.46
N SER A 142 37.43 -21.78 31.35
CA SER A 142 36.47 -22.88 31.46
C SER A 142 35.71 -22.88 32.80
N GLY A 143 36.15 -22.00 33.73
CA GLY A 143 35.51 -21.73 35.01
C GLY A 143 34.53 -20.56 34.96
N THR A 144 34.42 -19.85 36.06
CA THR A 144 33.52 -18.72 36.21
C THR A 144 34.30 -17.43 36.53
N ILE A 145 33.98 -16.35 35.84
CA ILE A 145 34.47 -14.99 36.12
C ILE A 145 33.23 -14.12 36.35
N VAL A 146 33.19 -13.44 37.50
CA VAL A 146 32.04 -12.56 37.86
C VAL A 146 32.56 -11.25 38.42
N ASP A 147 32.14 -10.14 37.84
CA ASP A 147 32.42 -8.80 38.34
C ASP A 147 31.19 -7.89 38.33
N GLY A 148 31.17 -6.91 39.18
CA GLY A 148 30.05 -5.92 39.30
C GLY A 148 30.04 -4.89 38.16
N SER A 149 31.10 -4.76 37.38
CA SER A 149 31.22 -3.85 36.25
C SER A 149 31.54 -4.62 34.98
N LYS A 150 32.81 -4.95 34.73
CA LYS A 150 33.28 -5.68 33.55
C LYS A 150 33.90 -7.02 33.98
N GLY A 151 33.41 -8.14 33.46
CA GLY A 151 33.95 -9.45 33.76
C GLY A 151 35.40 -9.59 33.27
N VAL A 152 35.64 -9.32 31.99
CA VAL A 152 36.98 -9.26 31.36
C VAL A 152 37.10 -7.93 30.60
N PHE A 153 38.25 -7.27 30.75
CA PHE A 153 38.57 -6.07 30.05
C PHE A 153 39.98 -6.10 29.45
N PHE A 154 40.04 -5.99 28.13
CA PHE A 154 41.28 -5.80 27.37
C PHE A 154 41.36 -4.35 26.89
N GLU A 155 42.38 -3.60 27.33
CA GLU A 155 42.46 -2.17 27.05
C GLU A 155 43.73 -1.80 26.26
N GLY A 156 43.54 -0.90 25.30
CA GLY A 156 44.55 -0.17 24.58
C GLY A 156 45.01 -0.80 23.27
N LYS A 157 45.25 0.04 22.27
CA LYS A 157 45.66 -0.34 20.91
C LYS A 157 46.95 -1.16 20.83
N ASN A 158 47.82 -1.06 21.86
CA ASN A 158 49.07 -1.80 21.97
C ASN A 158 48.91 -3.11 22.72
N THR A 159 47.72 -3.50 23.11
CA THR A 159 47.36 -4.79 23.70
C THR A 159 46.91 -5.76 22.60
N HIS A 160 47.55 -6.90 22.52
CA HIS A 160 47.27 -7.92 21.51
C HIS A 160 47.01 -9.28 22.15
N ILE A 161 45.86 -9.80 21.98
CA ILE A 161 45.43 -11.14 22.39
C ILE A 161 45.38 -12.02 21.15
N LYS A 162 46.24 -13.03 21.06
CA LYS A 162 46.29 -13.94 19.92
C LYS A 162 45.10 -14.88 19.92
N THR A 163 44.80 -15.49 21.09
CA THR A 163 43.68 -16.40 21.21
C THR A 163 42.95 -16.16 22.51
N PHE A 164 41.66 -15.88 22.42
CA PHE A 164 40.71 -15.86 23.54
C PHE A 164 39.74 -17.03 23.40
N THR A 165 39.58 -17.83 24.45
CA THR A 165 38.61 -18.92 24.47
C THR A 165 37.83 -18.89 25.78
N ASN A 166 36.52 -18.85 25.69
CA ASN A 166 35.63 -19.03 26.84
C ASN A 166 34.79 -20.29 26.64
N SER A 167 34.93 -21.27 27.50
CA SER A 167 34.04 -22.45 27.58
C SER A 167 33.27 -22.52 28.89
N GLY A 168 33.56 -21.62 29.82
CA GLY A 168 32.88 -21.43 31.10
C GLY A 168 31.90 -20.24 31.10
N THR A 169 31.81 -19.56 32.20
CA THR A 169 30.92 -18.40 32.37
C THR A 169 31.71 -17.11 32.62
N ILE A 170 31.37 -16.04 31.92
CA ILE A 170 31.86 -14.69 32.18
C ILE A 170 30.66 -13.77 32.39
N GLN A 171 30.56 -13.17 33.56
CA GLN A 171 29.55 -12.22 33.92
C GLN A 171 30.16 -10.87 34.27
N GLY A 172 29.69 -9.82 33.66
CA GLY A 172 29.91 -8.46 34.12
C GLY A 172 28.59 -7.78 34.53
N GLY A 173 28.58 -6.94 35.54
CA GLY A 173 27.42 -6.19 35.93
C GLY A 173 26.98 -5.20 34.84
N GLU A 174 27.94 -4.59 34.15
CA GLU A 174 27.76 -3.68 33.03
C GLU A 174 28.13 -4.38 31.68
N VAL A 175 29.30 -5.02 31.62
CA VAL A 175 29.81 -5.65 30.42
C VAL A 175 30.44 -7.00 30.73
N GLY A 176 30.00 -8.06 30.05
CA GLY A 176 30.64 -9.38 30.20
C GLY A 176 32.09 -9.32 29.77
N VAL A 177 32.38 -8.96 28.51
CA VAL A 177 33.74 -8.79 27.98
C VAL A 177 33.86 -7.44 27.26
N ALA A 178 34.74 -6.58 27.74
CA ALA A 178 35.06 -5.30 27.11
C ALA A 178 36.38 -5.42 26.33
N ILE A 179 36.39 -4.98 25.10
CA ILE A 179 37.53 -5.10 24.18
C ILE A 179 37.86 -3.72 23.59
N ASP A 180 39.04 -3.21 23.96
CA ASP A 180 39.65 -2.01 23.40
C ASP A 180 41.07 -2.36 22.84
N ALA A 181 41.27 -3.60 22.44
CA ALA A 181 42.54 -4.20 22.08
C ALA A 181 42.45 -4.94 20.76
N LYS A 182 43.60 -5.40 20.26
CA LYS A 182 43.66 -6.32 19.11
C LYS A 182 43.44 -7.75 19.57
N ILE A 183 42.49 -8.47 18.91
CA ILE A 183 42.27 -9.91 19.12
C ILE A 183 42.28 -10.61 17.74
N ASP A 184 43.19 -11.61 17.60
CA ASP A 184 43.22 -12.38 16.34
C ASP A 184 42.06 -13.39 16.29
N THR A 185 41.84 -14.14 17.38
CA THR A 185 40.76 -15.11 17.47
C THR A 185 40.09 -15.05 18.83
N PHE A 186 38.81 -14.69 18.81
CA PHE A 186 37.94 -14.73 20.00
C PHE A 186 36.93 -15.88 19.83
N THR A 187 36.93 -16.86 20.71
CA THR A 187 36.01 -18.00 20.67
C THR A 187 35.23 -18.10 21.96
N ASN A 188 33.88 -18.01 21.85
CA ASN A 188 32.99 -18.32 22.97
C ASN A 188 32.29 -19.66 22.72
N LYS A 189 32.48 -20.62 23.59
CA LYS A 189 31.77 -21.92 23.64
C LYS A 189 30.89 -22.03 24.88
N GLY A 190 31.06 -21.13 25.85
CA GLY A 190 30.35 -21.07 27.10
C GLY A 190 29.31 -19.94 27.13
N TYR A 191 29.23 -19.23 28.25
CA TYR A 191 28.28 -18.17 28.48
C TYR A 191 28.98 -16.86 28.85
N ILE A 192 28.72 -15.81 28.07
CA ILE A 192 29.17 -14.45 28.36
C ILE A 192 27.91 -13.58 28.50
N TYR A 193 27.77 -12.88 29.63
CA TYR A 193 26.56 -12.09 29.84
C TYR A 193 26.72 -10.89 30.79
N SER A 194 25.78 -9.98 30.63
CA SER A 194 25.51 -8.86 31.55
C SER A 194 24.04 -8.87 31.93
N PRO A 195 23.68 -9.02 33.21
CA PRO A 195 22.32 -9.30 33.62
C PRO A 195 21.44 -8.05 33.78
N GLY A 196 22.00 -6.84 33.83
CA GLY A 196 21.24 -5.60 34.01
C GLY A 196 20.41 -5.22 32.80
N ASP A 197 19.52 -4.24 32.93
CA ASP A 197 18.71 -3.66 31.85
C ASP A 197 19.09 -2.21 31.49
N GLY A 198 20.18 -1.73 32.06
CA GLY A 198 20.74 -0.39 31.83
C GLY A 198 21.35 -0.26 30.41
N GLU A 199 21.54 0.98 29.99
CA GLU A 199 22.04 1.37 28.68
C GLU A 199 23.44 0.75 28.36
N TRP A 200 24.24 0.44 29.37
CA TRP A 200 25.60 -0.09 29.26
C TRP A 200 25.69 -1.60 29.47
N ASN A 201 24.57 -2.29 29.64
CA ASN A 201 24.57 -3.73 29.89
C ASN A 201 24.76 -4.54 28.60
N ASN A 202 26.04 -4.73 28.26
CA ASN A 202 26.46 -5.45 27.06
C ASN A 202 27.06 -6.82 27.40
N GLY A 203 26.73 -7.84 26.64
CA GLY A 203 27.44 -9.12 26.73
C GLY A 203 28.91 -8.94 26.32
N ILE A 204 29.15 -8.36 25.14
CA ILE A 204 30.48 -7.97 24.64
C ILE A 204 30.40 -6.52 24.16
N TRP A 205 31.38 -5.72 24.56
CA TRP A 205 31.57 -4.38 24.04
C TRP A 205 32.90 -4.26 23.32
N ILE A 206 32.88 -3.88 22.04
CA ILE A 206 34.04 -3.73 21.15
C ILE A 206 34.21 -2.24 20.87
N SER A 207 35.19 -1.62 21.53
CA SER A 207 35.39 -0.17 21.44
C SER A 207 36.00 0.29 20.12
N GLY A 208 36.05 1.60 19.90
CA GLY A 208 36.57 2.20 18.67
C GLY A 208 38.03 1.88 18.33
N ASN A 209 38.87 1.56 19.32
CA ASN A 209 40.28 1.22 19.12
C ASN A 209 40.53 -0.29 18.89
N ALA A 210 39.53 -1.11 19.12
CA ALA A 210 39.66 -2.56 18.97
C ALA A 210 39.90 -2.98 17.53
N THR A 211 40.65 -4.10 17.38
CA THR A 211 40.78 -4.81 16.10
C THR A 211 40.45 -6.27 16.32
N ILE A 212 39.50 -6.82 15.62
CA ILE A 212 39.10 -8.23 15.74
C ILE A 212 39.15 -8.89 14.36
N GLU A 213 40.05 -9.90 14.20
CA GLU A 213 40.09 -10.69 12.97
C GLU A 213 38.94 -11.70 12.93
N ASN A 214 38.75 -12.48 13.99
CA ASN A 214 37.69 -13.49 14.07
C ASN A 214 37.05 -13.53 15.46
N LEU A 215 35.73 -13.30 15.52
CA LEU A 215 34.91 -13.57 16.70
C LEU A 215 33.99 -14.74 16.39
N VAL A 216 34.12 -15.84 17.10
CA VAL A 216 33.35 -17.06 16.92
C VAL A 216 32.53 -17.34 18.18
N ASN A 217 31.20 -17.32 18.04
CA ASN A 217 30.27 -17.71 19.10
C ASN A 217 29.63 -19.06 18.81
N ASN A 218 30.02 -20.09 19.56
CA ASN A 218 29.44 -21.42 19.56
C ASN A 218 28.60 -21.67 20.83
N GLY A 219 28.65 -20.74 21.80
CA GLY A 219 27.93 -20.77 23.06
C GLY A 219 26.80 -19.74 23.12
N LYS A 220 26.68 -19.08 24.26
CA LYS A 220 25.69 -18.03 24.47
C LYS A 220 26.36 -16.70 24.83
N ILE A 221 25.94 -15.62 24.16
CA ILE A 221 26.29 -14.24 24.51
C ILE A 221 24.98 -13.52 24.81
N GLU A 222 24.88 -12.90 25.99
CA GLU A 222 23.65 -12.20 26.40
C GLU A 222 23.95 -10.85 27.03
N GLY A 223 23.18 -9.85 26.61
CA GLY A 223 23.23 -8.52 27.19
C GLY A 223 21.86 -8.05 27.66
N GLY A 224 21.81 -7.25 28.70
CA GLY A 224 20.59 -6.62 29.11
C GLY A 224 20.08 -5.63 28.04
N ASN A 225 20.96 -4.76 27.56
CA ASN A 225 20.64 -3.83 26.46
C ASN A 225 21.11 -4.35 25.10
N THR A 226 22.35 -4.80 25.00
CA THR A 226 22.90 -5.32 23.74
C THR A 226 23.76 -6.56 24.02
N ALA A 227 23.61 -7.59 23.20
CA ALA A 227 24.49 -8.75 23.39
C ALA A 227 25.91 -8.48 22.88
N ILE A 228 26.05 -7.86 21.70
CA ILE A 228 27.35 -7.42 21.17
C ILE A 228 27.20 -5.98 20.65
N THR A 229 27.93 -5.04 21.25
CA THR A 229 28.04 -3.66 20.75
C THR A 229 29.38 -3.50 20.02
N VAL A 230 29.35 -2.93 18.81
CA VAL A 230 30.51 -2.71 17.96
C VAL A 230 30.65 -1.23 17.65
N GLU A 231 31.71 -0.63 18.13
CA GLU A 231 32.14 0.75 17.85
C GLU A 231 33.43 0.80 17.03
N SER A 232 34.10 -0.35 16.89
CA SER A 232 35.34 -0.47 16.12
C SER A 232 35.07 -0.50 14.61
N GLN A 233 35.96 0.20 13.87
CA GLN A 233 35.98 0.14 12.40
C GLN A 233 36.72 -1.10 11.85
N HIS A 234 37.28 -1.96 12.73
CA HIS A 234 38.18 -3.05 12.37
C HIS A 234 37.73 -4.41 12.89
N VAL A 235 36.42 -4.71 12.75
CA VAL A 235 35.90 -6.07 13.01
C VAL A 235 35.75 -6.79 11.68
N LYS A 236 36.59 -7.83 11.44
CA LYS A 236 36.57 -8.51 10.16
C LYS A 236 35.46 -9.55 10.07
N THR A 237 35.42 -10.51 11.00
CA THR A 237 34.44 -11.58 10.92
C THR A 237 33.81 -11.88 12.27
N ILE A 238 32.47 -11.93 12.29
CA ILE A 238 31.68 -12.51 13.39
C ILE A 238 31.00 -13.78 12.88
N THR A 239 31.31 -14.93 13.45
CA THR A 239 30.67 -16.21 13.16
C THR A 239 29.84 -16.66 14.36
N ASN A 240 28.53 -16.83 14.17
CA ASN A 240 27.64 -17.31 15.22
C ASN A 240 27.03 -18.66 14.84
N THR A 241 27.31 -19.68 15.63
CA THR A 241 26.64 -21.00 15.58
C THR A 241 25.78 -21.24 16.83
N GLY A 242 25.95 -20.41 17.86
CA GLY A 242 25.25 -20.45 19.13
C GLY A 242 24.12 -19.41 19.21
N ILE A 243 24.00 -18.78 20.38
CA ILE A 243 22.97 -17.78 20.67
C ILE A 243 23.63 -16.44 21.01
N ILE A 244 23.20 -15.40 20.36
CA ILE A 244 23.49 -14.01 20.68
C ILE A 244 22.13 -13.36 20.98
N HIS A 245 21.89 -12.94 22.23
CA HIS A 245 20.56 -12.51 22.68
C HIS A 245 20.61 -11.28 23.58
N ALA A 246 19.68 -10.38 23.42
CA ALA A 246 19.51 -9.20 24.29
C ALA A 246 18.08 -9.12 24.83
N ASN A 247 17.94 -8.82 26.14
CA ASN A 247 16.69 -8.95 26.90
C ASN A 247 15.97 -7.65 27.19
N GLY A 248 16.64 -6.48 27.16
CA GLY A 248 16.07 -5.17 27.53
C GLY A 248 14.99 -4.68 26.58
N GLY A 249 14.27 -3.65 26.96
CA GLY A 249 13.14 -3.12 26.17
C GLY A 249 13.51 -2.58 24.79
N TYR A 250 14.70 -2.00 24.65
CA TYR A 250 15.25 -1.50 23.36
C TYR A 250 16.41 -2.34 22.84
N ALA A 251 16.51 -3.57 23.28
CA ALA A 251 17.65 -4.44 23.12
C ALA A 251 17.92 -4.87 21.67
N ALA A 252 19.20 -4.85 21.31
CA ALA A 252 19.69 -5.40 20.05
C ALA A 252 20.59 -6.62 20.27
N GLY A 253 20.44 -7.67 19.44
CA GLY A 253 21.36 -8.81 19.47
C GLY A 253 22.79 -8.35 19.12
N ILE A 254 22.97 -7.68 17.98
CA ILE A 254 24.22 -6.99 17.59
C ILE A 254 23.88 -5.53 17.27
N LEU A 255 24.59 -4.60 17.90
CA LEU A 255 24.46 -3.16 17.63
C LEU A 255 25.78 -2.63 17.09
N ILE A 256 25.72 -1.97 15.94
CA ILE A 256 26.83 -1.25 15.35
C ILE A 256 26.58 0.25 15.53
N SER A 257 27.44 0.90 16.29
CA SER A 257 27.30 2.30 16.67
C SER A 257 28.64 3.05 16.60
N SER A 258 28.62 4.36 16.81
CA SER A 258 29.83 5.20 16.94
C SER A 258 30.83 5.09 15.77
N GLY A 259 30.35 4.78 14.56
CA GLY A 259 31.21 4.57 13.39
C GLY A 259 31.75 3.16 13.23
N GLY A 260 31.26 2.20 14.02
CA GLY A 260 31.66 0.81 13.92
C GLY A 260 31.48 0.18 12.55
N HIS A 261 32.31 -0.78 12.20
CA HIS A 261 32.24 -1.53 10.96
C HIS A 261 32.55 -3.01 11.18
N ILE A 262 31.68 -3.87 10.67
CA ILE A 262 31.87 -5.30 10.58
C ILE A 262 31.93 -5.70 9.11
N GLU A 263 33.04 -6.32 8.65
CA GLU A 263 33.14 -6.74 7.26
C GLU A 263 32.22 -7.92 6.93
N HIS A 264 32.19 -8.95 7.80
CA HIS A 264 31.40 -10.17 7.58
C HIS A 264 30.71 -10.66 8.86
N ILE A 265 29.43 -10.97 8.72
CA ILE A 265 28.67 -11.70 9.73
C ILE A 265 28.19 -13.01 9.10
N ILE A 266 28.53 -14.15 9.71
CA ILE A 266 28.07 -15.49 9.31
C ILE A 266 27.23 -16.06 10.44
N ASN A 267 25.95 -16.27 10.20
CA ASN A 267 25.02 -16.77 11.21
C ASN A 267 24.40 -18.11 10.81
N THR A 268 24.68 -19.14 11.59
CA THR A 268 24.02 -20.45 11.54
C THR A 268 23.30 -20.77 12.87
N GLY A 269 23.42 -19.88 13.85
CA GLY A 269 22.75 -19.92 15.15
C GLY A 269 21.58 -18.92 15.24
N THR A 270 21.38 -18.39 16.43
CA THR A 270 20.34 -17.38 16.67
C THR A 270 20.98 -16.07 17.09
N ILE A 271 20.58 -14.98 16.43
CA ILE A 271 20.85 -13.59 16.83
C ILE A 271 19.53 -12.94 17.12
N SER A 272 19.31 -12.46 18.34
CA SER A 272 18.00 -11.93 18.72
C SER A 272 18.08 -10.77 19.71
N GLY A 273 17.14 -9.87 19.60
CA GLY A 273 16.94 -8.77 20.55
C GLY A 273 15.45 -8.51 20.79
N ASN A 274 15.11 -8.01 21.98
CA ASN A 274 13.72 -7.64 22.24
C ASN A 274 13.21 -6.51 21.35
N ASN A 275 14.10 -5.70 20.76
CA ASN A 275 13.73 -4.71 19.75
C ASN A 275 14.25 -5.11 18.37
N VAL A 276 15.55 -5.26 18.23
CA VAL A 276 16.19 -5.49 16.93
C VAL A 276 17.15 -6.69 17.01
N GLY A 277 17.12 -7.56 15.99
CA GLY A 277 18.11 -8.65 15.89
C GLY A 277 19.51 -8.08 15.63
N ILE A 278 19.70 -7.36 14.54
CA ILE A 278 20.95 -6.64 14.20
C ILE A 278 20.60 -5.19 13.83
N GLY A 279 21.23 -4.23 14.49
CA GLY A 279 21.04 -2.79 14.26
C GLY A 279 22.34 -2.08 13.88
N ALA A 280 22.32 -1.28 12.81
CA ALA A 280 23.34 -0.26 12.53
C ALA A 280 22.72 1.12 12.76
N VAL A 281 23.11 1.78 13.85
CA VAL A 281 22.58 3.11 14.19
C VAL A 281 23.54 4.22 13.72
N TYR A 282 24.83 4.03 13.95
CA TYR A 282 25.92 4.89 13.43
C TYR A 282 27.11 4.00 13.03
N GLY A 283 26.89 3.14 12.00
CA GLY A 283 27.93 2.21 11.58
C GLY A 283 27.56 1.44 10.33
N VAL A 284 28.47 0.59 9.90
CA VAL A 284 28.37 -0.17 8.65
C VAL A 284 28.55 -1.65 8.92
N PHE A 285 27.72 -2.48 8.33
CA PHE A 285 28.06 -3.89 8.19
C PHE A 285 28.13 -4.27 6.71
N GLY A 286 29.22 -4.97 6.36
CA GLY A 286 29.53 -5.34 4.99
C GLY A 286 28.63 -6.48 4.52
N THR A 287 29.03 -7.70 4.74
CA THR A 287 28.27 -8.87 4.29
C THR A 287 27.62 -9.60 5.46
N LEU A 288 26.34 -9.89 5.34
CA LEU A 288 25.62 -10.76 6.27
C LEU A 288 25.18 -12.03 5.54
N THR A 289 25.63 -13.19 6.02
CA THR A 289 25.25 -14.50 5.52
C THR A 289 24.49 -15.26 6.61
N ILE A 290 23.25 -15.66 6.31
CA ILE A 290 22.41 -16.47 7.18
C ILE A 290 22.15 -17.79 6.46
N LYS A 291 22.54 -18.90 7.10
CA LYS A 291 22.44 -20.24 6.50
C LYS A 291 22.31 -21.33 7.54
N ASP A 292 22.09 -22.56 7.10
CA ASP A 292 22.08 -23.76 7.93
C ASP A 292 21.15 -23.65 9.16
N GLY A 293 19.97 -23.03 8.96
CA GLY A 293 18.98 -22.78 10.01
C GLY A 293 19.31 -21.60 10.92
N GLY A 294 20.17 -20.68 10.50
CA GLY A 294 20.47 -19.44 11.21
C GLY A 294 19.26 -18.50 11.26
N ILE A 295 19.05 -17.85 12.40
CA ILE A 295 17.94 -16.90 12.60
C ILE A 295 18.48 -15.56 13.06
N VAL A 296 17.93 -14.49 12.52
CA VAL A 296 18.04 -13.13 13.04
C VAL A 296 16.63 -12.63 13.36
N GLN A 297 16.37 -12.24 14.61
CA GLN A 297 15.02 -11.83 15.00
C GLN A 297 14.98 -10.68 15.99
N GLY A 298 13.94 -9.86 15.87
CA GLY A 298 13.61 -8.77 16.80
C GLY A 298 12.10 -8.63 16.99
N LYS A 299 11.63 -8.20 18.16
CA LYS A 299 10.20 -7.88 18.34
C LYS A 299 9.80 -6.61 17.58
N GLY A 300 10.73 -5.68 17.35
CA GLY A 300 10.59 -4.57 16.40
C GLY A 300 10.96 -5.03 15.00
N SER A 301 12.24 -5.04 14.67
CA SER A 301 12.73 -5.48 13.36
C SER A 301 13.77 -6.58 13.49
N GLY A 302 13.83 -7.49 12.52
CA GLY A 302 14.90 -8.46 12.44
C GLY A 302 16.24 -7.75 12.20
N ILE A 303 16.30 -6.90 11.19
CA ILE A 303 17.43 -6.00 10.89
C ILE A 303 16.93 -4.56 10.77
N THR A 304 17.69 -3.63 11.37
CA THR A 304 17.49 -2.18 11.16
C THR A 304 18.79 -1.56 10.68
N VAL A 305 18.75 -0.94 9.51
CA VAL A 305 19.81 -0.06 9.00
C VAL A 305 19.36 1.36 9.24
N GLY A 306 19.93 1.98 10.25
CA GLY A 306 19.58 3.32 10.71
C GLY A 306 19.82 4.39 9.64
N ALA A 307 19.32 5.59 9.89
CA ALA A 307 19.43 6.69 8.96
C ALA A 307 20.87 6.94 8.51
N TRP A 308 21.07 6.99 7.17
CA TRP A 308 22.35 7.21 6.50
C TRP A 308 23.44 6.13 6.73
N GLN A 309 23.05 4.98 7.29
CA GLN A 309 23.95 3.86 7.50
C GLN A 309 23.97 2.88 6.33
N THR A 310 24.88 1.91 6.36
CA THR A 310 25.07 0.98 5.25
C THR A 310 25.02 -0.48 5.72
N LEU A 311 24.22 -1.28 5.00
CA LEU A 311 24.31 -2.73 4.90
C LEU A 311 24.91 -3.06 3.52
N GLY A 312 25.96 -3.85 3.46
CA GLY A 312 26.49 -4.36 2.22
C GLY A 312 25.58 -5.43 1.60
N ASP A 313 26.12 -6.61 1.39
CA ASP A 313 25.38 -7.73 0.80
C ASP A 313 24.70 -8.58 1.87
N LEU A 314 23.47 -8.97 1.58
CA LEU A 314 22.71 -9.89 2.42
C LEU A 314 22.44 -11.19 1.66
N TYR A 315 22.83 -12.32 2.24
CA TYR A 315 22.60 -13.67 1.72
C TYR A 315 21.83 -14.51 2.75
N ILE A 316 20.71 -15.07 2.35
CA ILE A 316 19.92 -16.00 3.17
C ILE A 316 19.75 -17.28 2.38
N ASP A 317 20.36 -18.35 2.86
CA ASP A 317 20.27 -19.69 2.28
C ASP A 317 19.47 -20.61 3.20
N GLY A 318 18.31 -21.04 2.75
CA GLY A 318 17.45 -21.97 3.47
C GLY A 318 17.83 -23.44 3.35
N LYS A 319 18.90 -23.74 2.57
CA LYS A 319 19.42 -25.09 2.49
C LYS A 319 19.86 -25.60 3.86
N ASN A 320 19.64 -26.89 4.13
CA ASN A 320 19.99 -27.50 5.40
C ASN A 320 19.24 -26.92 6.62
N SER A 321 17.92 -26.77 6.52
CA SER A 321 17.09 -26.45 7.68
C SER A 321 17.39 -27.37 8.85
N LYS A 322 17.33 -26.86 10.07
CA LYS A 322 17.55 -27.65 11.28
C LYS A 322 16.52 -28.78 11.39
N LYS A 323 16.87 -29.86 12.12
CA LYS A 323 15.97 -31.03 12.34
C LYS A 323 14.63 -30.67 13.00
N ASP A 324 14.55 -29.55 13.69
CA ASP A 324 13.35 -29.01 14.31
C ASP A 324 12.46 -28.22 13.34
N GLY A 325 12.82 -28.17 12.05
CA GLY A 325 12.10 -27.40 11.02
C GLY A 325 12.47 -25.91 10.96
N THR A 326 13.44 -25.45 11.74
CA THR A 326 13.88 -24.06 11.70
C THR A 326 14.55 -23.73 10.37
N VAL A 327 14.02 -22.73 9.67
CA VAL A 327 14.52 -22.26 8.38
C VAL A 327 15.39 -21.02 8.57
N SER A 328 16.46 -20.92 7.79
CA SER A 328 17.31 -19.72 7.78
C SER A 328 16.48 -18.48 7.46
N GLY A 329 16.57 -17.45 8.29
CA GLY A 329 15.74 -16.30 8.03
C GLY A 329 15.93 -15.12 8.97
N ILE A 330 15.20 -14.07 8.60
CA ILE A 330 15.09 -12.81 9.33
C ILE A 330 13.62 -12.61 9.73
N TYR A 331 13.38 -12.38 11.01
CA TYR A 331 12.05 -12.27 11.58
C TYR A 331 11.92 -10.99 12.42
N GLY A 332 10.97 -10.16 12.08
CA GLY A 332 10.65 -8.93 12.81
C GLY A 332 9.19 -8.88 13.26
N GLY A 333 8.90 -8.37 14.45
CA GLY A 333 7.52 -8.10 14.88
C GLY A 333 6.88 -6.96 14.08
N ASN A 334 7.68 -5.99 13.62
CA ASN A 334 7.26 -4.91 12.73
C ASN A 334 7.78 -5.17 11.31
N SER A 335 9.09 -5.11 11.10
CA SER A 335 9.70 -5.37 9.79
C SER A 335 10.73 -6.49 9.88
N GLY A 336 10.78 -7.36 8.87
CA GLY A 336 11.90 -8.29 8.73
C GLY A 336 13.19 -7.47 8.57
N ILE A 337 13.24 -6.59 7.58
CA ILE A 337 14.32 -5.63 7.34
C ILE A 337 13.73 -4.23 7.28
N ALA A 338 14.28 -3.31 8.05
CA ALA A 338 13.98 -1.89 8.02
C ALA A 338 15.22 -1.12 7.53
N LEU A 339 15.08 -0.47 6.38
CA LEU A 339 16.05 0.45 5.82
C LEU A 339 15.53 1.87 6.05
N ASP A 340 16.07 2.53 7.08
CA ASP A 340 15.62 3.88 7.47
C ASP A 340 16.13 4.96 6.52
N VAL A 341 15.70 6.19 6.75
CA VAL A 341 15.95 7.36 5.88
C VAL A 341 17.41 7.46 5.42
N GLY A 342 17.64 7.51 4.11
CA GLY A 342 18.96 7.65 3.51
C GLY A 342 19.90 6.46 3.67
N SER A 343 19.47 5.35 4.26
CA SER A 343 20.29 4.15 4.41
C SER A 343 20.62 3.51 3.06
N LYS A 344 21.70 2.72 3.02
CA LYS A 344 22.18 2.08 1.80
C LYS A 344 22.31 0.58 1.97
N THR A 345 21.92 -0.15 0.96
CA THR A 345 22.08 -1.60 0.88
C THR A 345 22.58 -1.97 -0.50
N SER A 346 23.55 -2.90 -0.58
CA SER A 346 24.10 -3.29 -1.87
C SER A 346 23.28 -4.36 -2.55
N LYS A 347 23.04 -5.51 -1.89
CA LYS A 347 22.33 -6.66 -2.47
C LYS A 347 21.50 -7.39 -1.43
N ILE A 348 20.39 -7.99 -1.86
CA ILE A 348 19.60 -8.91 -1.03
C ILE A 348 19.35 -10.18 -1.83
N GLU A 349 19.79 -11.31 -1.33
CA GLU A 349 19.59 -12.61 -1.99
C GLU A 349 19.04 -13.64 -1.01
N LEU A 350 17.87 -14.20 -1.38
CA LEU A 350 17.25 -15.33 -0.70
C LEU A 350 17.27 -16.53 -1.63
N SER A 351 17.66 -17.67 -1.09
CA SER A 351 17.72 -18.92 -1.85
C SER A 351 17.29 -20.13 -1.01
N ASN A 352 16.91 -21.20 -1.71
CA ASN A 352 16.70 -22.52 -1.13
C ASN A 352 15.76 -22.56 0.10
N GLY A 353 14.70 -21.77 0.10
CA GLY A 353 13.73 -21.70 1.20
C GLY A 353 14.05 -20.67 2.27
N GLY A 354 14.98 -19.73 2.04
CA GLY A 354 15.27 -18.63 2.97
C GLY A 354 14.05 -17.73 3.21
N VAL A 355 13.93 -17.16 4.41
CA VAL A 355 12.74 -16.39 4.83
C VAL A 355 13.11 -14.99 5.31
N ILE A 356 12.36 -13.99 4.87
CA ILE A 356 12.29 -12.67 5.52
C ILE A 356 10.84 -12.42 5.88
N LYS A 357 10.56 -12.24 7.19
CA LYS A 357 9.20 -12.05 7.68
C LYS A 357 9.10 -10.86 8.62
N GLY A 358 8.08 -10.03 8.40
CA GLY A 358 7.71 -8.93 9.30
C GLY A 358 6.23 -8.97 9.66
N GLY A 359 5.89 -8.51 10.86
CA GLY A 359 4.49 -8.37 11.29
C GLY A 359 3.74 -7.26 10.54
N VAL A 360 4.46 -6.27 10.01
CA VAL A 360 3.94 -5.24 9.12
C VAL A 360 4.54 -5.43 7.74
N HIS A 361 5.84 -5.20 7.56
CA HIS A 361 6.52 -5.35 6.27
C HIS A 361 7.58 -6.46 6.32
N GLY A 362 7.70 -7.24 5.25
CA GLY A 362 8.85 -8.13 5.09
C GLY A 362 10.14 -7.31 4.95
N ILE A 363 10.21 -6.46 3.96
CA ILE A 363 11.30 -5.50 3.70
C ILE A 363 10.69 -4.11 3.56
N ARG A 364 11.28 -3.12 4.24
CA ARG A 364 10.82 -1.73 4.20
C ARG A 364 11.99 -0.79 3.89
N LEU A 365 11.84 0.05 2.87
CA LEU A 365 12.72 1.15 2.52
C LEU A 365 11.99 2.47 2.82
N GLU A 366 12.61 3.36 3.60
CA GLU A 366 12.10 4.70 3.88
C GLU A 366 12.68 5.75 2.92
N GLU A 367 12.31 7.00 3.12
CA GLU A 367 12.71 8.12 2.28
C GLU A 367 14.23 8.14 2.04
N ALA A 368 14.64 8.27 0.78
CA ALA A 368 16.03 8.28 0.33
C ALA A 368 16.84 7.01 0.67
N ALA A 369 16.26 5.99 1.29
CA ALA A 369 16.91 4.69 1.42
C ALA A 369 17.18 4.07 0.05
N SER A 370 18.28 3.35 -0.11
CA SER A 370 18.66 2.81 -1.41
C SER A 370 19.09 1.33 -1.35
N LEU A 371 18.59 0.57 -2.31
CA LEU A 371 19.11 -0.73 -2.68
C LEU A 371 19.76 -0.60 -4.07
N SER A 372 21.10 -0.66 -4.13
CA SER A 372 21.85 -0.37 -5.35
C SER A 372 22.09 -1.59 -6.23
N GLY A 373 22.17 -2.76 -5.67
CA GLY A 373 22.29 -4.04 -6.39
C GLY A 373 20.95 -4.78 -6.44
N ASP A 374 21.01 -6.01 -6.91
CA ASP A 374 19.82 -6.83 -7.16
C ASP A 374 19.17 -7.35 -5.87
N MET A 375 17.86 -7.46 -5.91
CA MET A 375 17.08 -8.24 -4.97
C MET A 375 16.67 -9.53 -5.66
N ILE A 376 17.16 -10.66 -5.19
CA ILE A 376 16.94 -11.97 -5.79
C ILE A 376 16.28 -12.90 -4.77
N LEU A 377 15.10 -13.38 -5.09
CA LEU A 377 14.44 -14.46 -4.38
C LEU A 377 14.37 -15.67 -5.29
N SER A 378 14.98 -16.78 -4.89
CA SER A 378 15.03 -17.96 -5.74
C SER A 378 14.87 -19.27 -4.97
N GLY A 379 14.25 -20.24 -5.61
CA GLY A 379 14.07 -21.60 -5.07
C GLY A 379 12.80 -21.76 -4.26
N GLU A 380 12.26 -22.96 -4.31
CA GLU A 380 11.04 -23.34 -3.61
C GLU A 380 11.14 -23.07 -2.10
N GLY A 381 10.10 -22.48 -1.52
CA GLY A 381 10.05 -22.12 -0.10
C GLY A 381 10.74 -20.80 0.26
N SER A 382 11.55 -20.21 -0.64
CA SER A 382 12.12 -18.87 -0.43
C SER A 382 11.00 -17.83 -0.43
N ARG A 383 10.93 -16.98 0.62
CA ARG A 383 9.80 -16.07 0.72
C ARG A 383 10.08 -14.81 1.51
N VAL A 384 9.40 -13.75 1.09
CA VAL A 384 9.30 -12.50 1.82
C VAL A 384 7.84 -12.32 2.23
N GLU A 385 7.60 -12.24 3.53
CA GLU A 385 6.27 -12.15 4.12
C GLU A 385 6.08 -10.82 4.86
N GLY A 386 5.06 -10.06 4.47
CA GLY A 386 4.53 -8.95 5.25
C GLY A 386 3.26 -9.37 5.99
N GLY A 387 3.00 -8.77 7.13
CA GLY A 387 1.73 -8.91 7.84
C GLY A 387 0.71 -7.85 7.39
N SER A 388 0.41 -6.88 8.24
CA SER A 388 -0.57 -5.82 7.95
C SER A 388 -0.13 -4.78 6.90
N GLY A 389 1.13 -4.74 6.53
CA GLY A 389 1.70 -3.92 5.45
C GLY A 389 2.04 -4.75 4.22
N SER A 390 3.10 -4.44 3.52
CA SER A 390 3.50 -5.09 2.27
C SER A 390 4.58 -6.17 2.49
N GLY A 391 4.67 -7.13 1.59
CA GLY A 391 5.84 -8.02 1.53
C GLY A 391 7.12 -7.20 1.35
N ILE A 392 7.17 -6.37 0.31
CA ILE A 392 8.25 -5.41 0.05
C ILE A 392 7.62 -4.02 -0.08
N ALA A 393 8.03 -3.09 0.80
CA ALA A 393 7.56 -1.71 0.83
C ALA A 393 8.71 -0.75 0.49
N ASN A 394 8.57 -0.01 -0.59
CA ASN A 394 9.45 1.10 -0.96
C ASN A 394 8.72 2.42 -0.70
N ASN A 395 8.95 3.04 0.46
CA ASN A 395 8.32 4.28 0.89
C ASN A 395 9.23 5.47 0.57
N SER A 396 9.22 5.96 -0.66
CA SER A 396 10.09 7.04 -1.14
C SER A 396 11.60 6.67 -1.19
N GLY A 397 11.93 5.41 -1.17
CA GLY A 397 13.31 4.92 -1.36
C GLY A 397 13.63 4.67 -2.84
N LYS A 398 14.85 4.22 -3.10
CA LYS A 398 15.37 3.95 -4.45
C LYS A 398 15.90 2.53 -4.59
N ILE A 399 15.30 1.75 -5.48
CA ILE A 399 15.78 0.42 -5.89
C ILE A 399 16.32 0.53 -7.30
N THR A 400 17.66 0.43 -7.46
CA THR A 400 18.31 0.57 -8.77
C THR A 400 18.69 -0.76 -9.39
N GLY A 401 18.92 -1.78 -8.59
CA GLY A 401 19.09 -3.15 -9.05
C GLY A 401 17.77 -3.79 -9.50
N SER A 402 17.86 -4.90 -10.19
CA SER A 402 16.67 -5.68 -10.56
C SER A 402 16.04 -6.35 -9.35
N MET A 403 14.72 -6.46 -9.38
CA MET A 403 13.97 -7.25 -8.42
C MET A 403 13.52 -8.53 -9.12
N THR A 404 14.10 -9.66 -8.75
CA THR A 404 13.86 -10.95 -9.39
C THR A 404 13.32 -11.96 -8.39
N ILE A 405 12.11 -12.46 -8.63
CA ILE A 405 11.46 -13.52 -7.88
C ILE A 405 11.32 -14.71 -8.81
N LYS A 406 11.92 -15.84 -8.48
CA LYS A 406 11.98 -16.96 -9.40
C LYS A 406 12.06 -18.35 -8.75
N ASP A 407 11.90 -19.39 -9.59
CA ASP A 407 12.16 -20.78 -9.23
C ASP A 407 11.36 -21.27 -7.99
N GLY A 408 10.07 -20.87 -7.91
CA GLY A 408 9.17 -21.27 -6.81
C GLY A 408 9.22 -20.35 -5.59
N ALA A 409 9.91 -19.22 -5.64
CA ALA A 409 9.91 -18.23 -4.57
C ALA A 409 8.58 -17.45 -4.48
N THR A 410 8.27 -16.94 -3.30
CA THR A 410 7.01 -16.24 -3.03
C THR A 410 7.23 -14.89 -2.34
N VAL A 411 6.45 -13.88 -2.73
CA VAL A 411 6.29 -12.65 -1.95
C VAL A 411 4.82 -12.53 -1.57
N THR A 412 4.54 -12.39 -0.30
CA THR A 412 3.17 -12.36 0.22
C THR A 412 2.97 -11.31 1.30
N SER A 413 1.72 -10.93 1.51
CA SER A 413 1.30 -10.07 2.62
C SER A 413 -0.17 -10.33 2.95
N SER A 414 -0.52 -10.35 4.24
CA SER A 414 -1.92 -10.46 4.68
C SER A 414 -2.76 -9.23 4.32
N SER A 415 -2.14 -8.09 4.00
CA SER A 415 -2.84 -6.90 3.47
C SER A 415 -3.18 -7.01 1.97
N GLY A 416 -2.72 -8.06 1.28
CA GLY A 416 -2.87 -8.21 -0.16
C GLY A 416 -1.91 -7.36 -1.01
N GLN A 417 -0.85 -6.79 -0.41
CA GLN A 417 0.17 -5.99 -1.10
C GLN A 417 1.50 -6.75 -1.09
N ALA A 418 1.80 -7.49 -2.14
CA ALA A 418 3.08 -8.19 -2.24
C ALA A 418 4.25 -7.18 -2.38
N ILE A 419 4.14 -6.24 -3.31
CA ILE A 419 5.13 -5.18 -3.56
C ILE A 419 4.42 -3.83 -3.58
N SER A 420 4.90 -2.88 -2.79
CA SER A 420 4.39 -1.50 -2.76
C SER A 420 5.52 -0.51 -3.04
N ASN A 421 5.33 0.36 -4.02
CA ASN A 421 6.18 1.50 -4.32
C ASN A 421 5.36 2.78 -4.14
N SER A 422 5.67 3.55 -3.11
CA SER A 422 4.82 4.66 -2.66
C SER A 422 5.61 5.94 -2.40
N GLY A 423 4.89 7.04 -2.18
CA GLY A 423 5.51 8.36 -2.01
C GLY A 423 6.23 8.78 -3.28
N SER A 424 7.52 9.08 -3.21
CA SER A 424 8.43 9.32 -4.34
C SER A 424 9.35 8.11 -4.61
N GLY A 425 8.92 6.90 -4.23
CA GLY A 425 9.67 5.68 -4.40
C GLY A 425 10.02 5.39 -5.87
N SER A 426 11.23 4.90 -6.11
CA SER A 426 11.73 4.63 -7.46
C SER A 426 12.27 3.19 -7.57
N ILE A 427 11.79 2.44 -8.56
CA ILE A 427 12.30 1.12 -8.94
C ILE A 427 12.78 1.25 -10.38
N THR A 428 14.10 1.34 -10.58
CA THR A 428 14.67 1.56 -11.92
C THR A 428 15.19 0.29 -12.59
N GLY A 429 15.48 -0.76 -11.83
CA GLY A 429 16.01 -2.02 -12.36
C GLY A 429 14.95 -3.00 -12.89
N GLY A 430 13.67 -2.70 -12.74
CA GLY A 430 12.57 -3.57 -13.19
C GLY A 430 12.18 -4.65 -12.16
N ILE A 431 11.09 -5.33 -12.47
CA ILE A 431 10.53 -6.42 -11.65
C ILE A 431 10.36 -7.64 -12.55
N THR A 432 10.95 -8.76 -12.17
CA THR A 432 10.80 -10.03 -12.87
C THR A 432 10.25 -11.09 -11.93
N VAL A 433 9.15 -11.72 -12.32
CA VAL A 433 8.55 -12.86 -11.63
C VAL A 433 8.56 -14.03 -12.61
N SER A 434 9.37 -15.05 -12.35
CA SER A 434 9.61 -16.09 -13.36
C SER A 434 9.66 -17.50 -12.81
N GLY A 435 9.24 -18.46 -13.63
CA GLY A 435 9.29 -19.88 -13.33
C GLY A 435 8.03 -20.45 -12.69
N GLU A 436 7.81 -21.75 -12.90
CA GLU A 436 6.68 -22.48 -12.32
C GLU A 436 6.69 -22.39 -10.79
N ASN A 437 5.52 -22.36 -10.19
CA ASN A 437 5.30 -22.23 -8.74
C ASN A 437 5.77 -20.92 -8.10
N THR A 438 6.36 -20.01 -8.89
CA THR A 438 6.71 -18.66 -8.40
C THR A 438 5.46 -17.79 -8.28
N LYS A 439 5.31 -17.11 -7.14
CA LYS A 439 4.08 -16.37 -6.83
C LYS A 439 4.35 -15.00 -6.22
N LEU A 440 3.54 -14.05 -6.62
CA LEU A 440 3.21 -12.87 -5.80
C LEU A 440 1.78 -13.05 -5.29
N GLU A 441 1.64 -13.30 -4.01
CA GLU A 441 0.33 -13.43 -3.35
C GLU A 441 -0.14 -12.05 -2.89
N GLY A 442 -0.63 -11.25 -3.82
CA GLY A 442 -1.07 -9.88 -3.65
C GLY A 442 -0.68 -8.97 -4.80
N ASN A 443 -0.99 -7.70 -4.66
CA ASN A 443 -0.79 -6.70 -5.70
C ASN A 443 0.66 -6.21 -5.79
N ILE A 444 1.05 -5.77 -6.98
CA ILE A 444 2.16 -4.84 -7.21
C ILE A 444 1.53 -3.45 -7.27
N ILE A 445 1.81 -2.59 -6.29
CA ILE A 445 1.22 -1.25 -6.19
C ILE A 445 2.27 -0.19 -6.42
N ASN A 446 2.01 0.72 -7.34
CA ASN A 446 2.78 1.93 -7.58
C ASN A 446 1.88 3.14 -7.33
N THR A 447 2.16 3.93 -6.30
CA THR A 447 1.26 4.98 -5.83
C THR A 447 1.98 6.24 -5.38
N GLY A 448 1.23 7.33 -5.17
CA GLY A 448 1.78 8.64 -4.87
C GLY A 448 2.49 9.18 -6.12
N ASN A 449 3.76 9.54 -6.00
CA ASN A 449 4.64 9.90 -7.10
C ASN A 449 5.62 8.75 -7.42
N GLY A 450 5.25 7.51 -7.10
CA GLY A 450 6.09 6.34 -7.32
C GLY A 450 6.42 6.12 -8.79
N SER A 451 7.63 5.66 -9.08
CA SER A 451 8.08 5.37 -10.43
C SER A 451 8.64 3.95 -10.58
N ILE A 452 8.25 3.27 -11.64
CA ILE A 452 8.85 2.01 -12.10
C ILE A 452 9.43 2.28 -13.48
N GLY A 453 10.76 2.37 -13.55
CA GLY A 453 11.47 2.86 -14.74
C GLY A 453 11.75 1.81 -15.79
N SER A 454 11.68 0.53 -15.45
CA SER A 454 11.99 -0.60 -16.32
C SER A 454 10.83 -1.58 -16.41
N ASP A 455 11.01 -2.64 -17.22
CA ASP A 455 9.97 -3.63 -17.49
C ASP A 455 9.50 -4.37 -16.23
N ILE A 456 8.22 -4.71 -16.23
CA ILE A 456 7.62 -5.67 -15.32
C ILE A 456 7.36 -6.95 -16.13
N LYS A 457 8.07 -8.03 -15.80
CA LYS A 457 8.00 -9.32 -16.50
C LYS A 457 7.41 -10.39 -15.61
N ILE A 458 6.39 -11.06 -16.11
CA ILE A 458 5.78 -12.22 -15.46
C ILE A 458 5.87 -13.35 -16.48
N GLU A 459 6.75 -14.33 -16.22
CA GLU A 459 7.12 -15.27 -17.27
C GLU A 459 7.33 -16.69 -16.75
N GLY A 460 7.31 -17.66 -17.67
CA GLY A 460 7.65 -19.06 -17.37
C GLY A 460 6.71 -19.77 -16.40
N GLY A 461 5.40 -19.46 -16.41
CA GLY A 461 4.40 -20.10 -15.56
C GLY A 461 4.21 -19.42 -14.20
N ALA A 462 4.84 -18.28 -13.97
CA ALA A 462 4.71 -17.52 -12.73
C ALA A 462 3.30 -16.91 -12.55
N LYS A 463 2.90 -16.68 -11.31
CA LYS A 463 1.58 -16.15 -10.95
C LYS A 463 1.66 -14.90 -10.09
N VAL A 464 0.96 -13.87 -10.50
CA VAL A 464 0.63 -12.72 -9.66
C VAL A 464 -0.85 -12.84 -9.30
N GLU A 465 -1.14 -13.33 -8.09
CA GLU A 465 -2.52 -13.59 -7.63
C GLU A 465 -3.32 -12.31 -7.35
N GLY A 466 -2.65 -11.17 -7.29
CA GLY A 466 -3.24 -9.85 -7.32
C GLY A 466 -3.12 -9.19 -8.70
N GLY A 467 -3.19 -7.87 -8.72
CA GLY A 467 -3.02 -7.04 -9.90
C GLY A 467 -1.79 -6.15 -9.85
N LEU A 468 -1.49 -5.53 -10.97
CA LEU A 468 -0.62 -4.35 -11.04
C LEU A 468 -1.51 -3.12 -10.90
N VAL A 469 -1.31 -2.35 -9.84
CA VAL A 469 -2.08 -1.13 -9.54
C VAL A 469 -1.16 0.08 -9.61
N ASN A 470 -1.39 0.93 -10.60
CA ASN A 470 -0.71 2.20 -10.75
C ASN A 470 -1.68 3.34 -10.47
N GLN A 471 -1.47 4.07 -9.40
CA GLN A 471 -2.45 5.05 -8.92
C GLN A 471 -1.80 6.34 -8.40
N GLY A 472 -2.62 7.36 -8.11
CA GLY A 472 -2.13 8.69 -7.76
C GLY A 472 -1.41 9.32 -8.96
N ASN A 473 -0.18 9.76 -8.80
CA ASN A 473 0.70 10.22 -9.87
C ASN A 473 1.75 9.16 -10.24
N GLY A 474 1.46 7.89 -9.99
CA GLY A 474 2.38 6.79 -10.26
C GLY A 474 2.75 6.69 -11.74
N SER A 475 4.02 6.42 -12.05
CA SER A 475 4.49 6.23 -13.42
C SER A 475 5.15 4.87 -13.62
N ILE A 476 4.79 4.19 -14.70
CA ILE A 476 5.43 2.96 -15.16
C ILE A 476 5.92 3.22 -16.59
N SER A 477 7.23 3.34 -16.74
CA SER A 477 7.85 3.66 -18.04
C SER A 477 8.20 2.40 -18.85
N GLY A 478 8.50 1.31 -18.17
CA GLY A 478 8.77 0.02 -18.80
C GLY A 478 7.52 -0.70 -19.29
N SER A 479 7.68 -1.70 -20.10
CA SER A 479 6.61 -2.55 -20.60
C SER A 479 6.15 -3.54 -19.53
N VAL A 480 4.88 -3.93 -19.58
CA VAL A 480 4.32 -5.03 -18.80
C VAL A 480 4.21 -6.24 -19.70
N GLN A 481 5.00 -7.27 -19.43
CA GLN A 481 5.09 -8.48 -20.26
C GLN A 481 4.62 -9.68 -19.45
N VAL A 482 3.59 -10.36 -19.93
CA VAL A 482 3.06 -11.60 -19.33
C VAL A 482 3.23 -12.70 -20.37
N SER A 483 4.13 -13.67 -20.08
CA SER A 483 4.53 -14.65 -21.08
C SER A 483 4.77 -16.05 -20.49
N GLY A 484 4.81 -17.06 -21.39
CA GLY A 484 5.19 -18.42 -20.98
C GLY A 484 4.20 -19.12 -20.05
N GLY A 485 2.90 -18.95 -20.25
CA GLY A 485 1.86 -19.57 -19.41
C GLY A 485 1.61 -18.89 -18.07
N SER A 486 2.12 -17.67 -17.90
CA SER A 486 2.01 -16.90 -16.66
C SER A 486 0.67 -16.20 -16.53
N THR A 487 0.33 -15.80 -15.29
CA THR A 487 -0.95 -15.14 -15.01
C THR A 487 -0.80 -13.92 -14.12
N ILE A 488 -1.60 -12.90 -14.37
CA ILE A 488 -1.85 -11.77 -13.47
C ILE A 488 -3.34 -11.45 -13.51
N ASN A 489 -3.97 -11.18 -12.36
CA ASN A 489 -5.40 -10.95 -12.34
C ASN A 489 -5.77 -9.64 -13.06
N SER A 490 -5.10 -8.53 -12.75
CA SER A 490 -5.48 -7.26 -13.36
C SER A 490 -4.31 -6.30 -13.53
N ILE A 491 -4.49 -5.35 -14.45
CA ILE A 491 -3.69 -4.13 -14.54
C ILE A 491 -4.66 -2.96 -14.36
N THR A 492 -4.49 -2.20 -13.28
CA THR A 492 -5.34 -1.03 -12.97
C THR A 492 -4.49 0.22 -12.97
N ASN A 493 -4.88 1.19 -13.78
CA ASN A 493 -4.25 2.50 -13.85
C ASN A 493 -5.29 3.56 -13.50
N THR A 494 -5.10 4.28 -12.41
CA THR A 494 -6.11 5.19 -11.86
C THR A 494 -5.50 6.48 -11.29
N GLY A 495 -6.33 7.45 -10.96
CA GLY A 495 -5.89 8.79 -10.58
C GLY A 495 -5.23 9.50 -11.75
N ASN A 496 -4.03 10.01 -11.59
CA ASN A 496 -3.19 10.58 -12.66
C ASN A 496 -2.10 9.58 -13.10
N GLY A 497 -2.29 8.29 -12.86
CA GLY A 497 -1.31 7.27 -13.17
C GLY A 497 -0.96 7.19 -14.65
N ALA A 498 0.31 6.97 -14.96
CA ALA A 498 0.79 6.83 -16.34
C ALA A 498 1.49 5.48 -16.56
N ILE A 499 1.07 4.73 -17.57
CA ILE A 499 1.75 3.55 -18.06
C ILE A 499 2.22 3.85 -19.49
N SER A 500 3.53 4.09 -19.66
CA SER A 500 4.08 4.49 -20.96
C SER A 500 4.56 3.31 -21.79
N GLY A 501 4.93 2.20 -21.16
CA GLY A 501 5.32 0.97 -21.85
C GLY A 501 4.14 0.17 -22.40
N SER A 502 4.42 -0.72 -23.31
CA SER A 502 3.41 -1.61 -23.88
C SER A 502 2.97 -2.69 -22.89
N VAL A 503 1.73 -3.15 -23.02
CA VAL A 503 1.23 -4.34 -22.34
C VAL A 503 1.16 -5.48 -23.35
N GLN A 504 1.93 -6.54 -23.12
CA GLN A 504 1.98 -7.70 -23.98
C GLN A 504 1.60 -8.98 -23.25
N VAL A 505 0.67 -9.74 -23.81
CA VAL A 505 0.23 -11.04 -23.30
C VAL A 505 0.55 -12.10 -24.34
N SER A 506 1.46 -13.02 -24.03
CA SER A 506 1.97 -13.98 -25.01
C SER A 506 2.23 -15.37 -24.42
N GLY A 507 2.48 -16.36 -25.28
CA GLY A 507 2.90 -17.69 -24.84
C GLY A 507 1.90 -18.45 -23.98
N GLY A 508 0.59 -18.29 -24.22
CA GLY A 508 -0.45 -18.97 -23.46
C GLY A 508 -0.76 -18.33 -22.09
N SER A 509 -0.33 -17.11 -21.90
CA SER A 509 -0.50 -16.36 -20.63
C SER A 509 -1.86 -15.67 -20.55
N SER A 510 -2.22 -15.22 -19.34
CA SER A 510 -3.50 -14.55 -19.14
C SER A 510 -3.45 -13.32 -18.21
N ILE A 511 -4.26 -12.34 -18.60
CA ILE A 511 -4.68 -11.20 -17.77
C ILE A 511 -6.21 -11.21 -17.76
N GLU A 512 -6.85 -11.10 -16.58
CA GLU A 512 -8.31 -11.02 -16.54
C GLU A 512 -8.82 -9.66 -17.00
N SER A 513 -8.19 -8.57 -16.54
CA SER A 513 -8.65 -7.22 -16.89
C SER A 513 -7.54 -6.18 -16.96
N ILE A 514 -7.74 -5.21 -17.85
CA ILE A 514 -7.00 -3.94 -17.85
C ILE A 514 -8.00 -2.81 -17.62
N THR A 515 -7.80 -2.00 -16.60
CA THR A 515 -8.66 -0.86 -16.26
C THR A 515 -7.86 0.43 -16.28
N ASN A 516 -8.33 1.43 -16.99
CA ASN A 516 -7.77 2.78 -17.01
C ASN A 516 -8.87 3.79 -16.64
N GLU A 517 -8.71 4.46 -15.52
CA GLU A 517 -9.75 5.33 -14.95
C GLU A 517 -9.17 6.61 -14.32
N GLY A 518 -10.03 7.50 -13.83
CA GLY A 518 -9.62 8.81 -13.31
C GLY A 518 -9.06 9.67 -14.44
N SER A 519 -7.86 10.23 -14.27
CA SER A 519 -7.10 10.90 -15.33
C SER A 519 -5.91 10.04 -15.82
N GLY A 520 -6.01 8.73 -15.62
CA GLY A 520 -4.97 7.78 -15.99
C GLY A 520 -4.70 7.73 -17.49
N SER A 521 -3.43 7.46 -17.87
CA SER A 521 -3.03 7.29 -19.26
C SER A 521 -2.25 6.00 -19.49
N ILE A 522 -2.55 5.30 -20.58
CA ILE A 522 -1.78 4.15 -21.08
C ILE A 522 -1.32 4.50 -22.48
N SER A 523 -0.02 4.80 -22.64
CA SER A 523 0.51 5.25 -23.94
C SER A 523 1.03 4.11 -24.79
N GLY A 524 1.45 3.00 -24.21
CA GLY A 524 1.92 1.82 -24.94
C GLY A 524 0.78 1.03 -25.56
N SER A 525 1.10 0.24 -26.57
CA SER A 525 0.14 -0.67 -27.20
C SER A 525 -0.22 -1.82 -26.28
N ILE A 526 -1.46 -2.31 -26.40
CA ILE A 526 -1.94 -3.51 -25.72
C ILE A 526 -2.06 -4.61 -26.78
N THR A 527 -1.29 -5.69 -26.63
CA THR A 527 -1.25 -6.79 -27.61
C THR A 527 -1.51 -8.11 -26.91
N VAL A 528 -2.43 -8.89 -27.45
CA VAL A 528 -2.73 -10.25 -27.01
C VAL A 528 -2.39 -11.20 -28.13
N ASP A 529 -1.39 -12.04 -27.92
CA ASP A 529 -0.91 -12.98 -28.92
C ASP A 529 -1.77 -14.26 -28.94
N LYS A 530 -1.60 -15.05 -29.97
CA LYS A 530 -2.29 -16.33 -30.16
C LYS A 530 -2.16 -17.23 -28.92
N ASN A 531 -3.23 -17.93 -28.57
CA ASN A 531 -3.36 -18.81 -27.39
C ASN A 531 -3.27 -18.08 -26.02
N SER A 532 -3.11 -16.77 -26.03
CA SER A 532 -3.09 -15.97 -24.80
C SER A 532 -4.45 -15.34 -24.52
N LYS A 533 -4.67 -14.84 -23.31
CA LYS A 533 -5.99 -14.40 -22.87
C LYS A 533 -5.93 -13.03 -22.19
N LEU A 534 -6.81 -12.15 -22.64
CA LEU A 534 -7.19 -10.93 -21.94
C LEU A 534 -8.72 -10.84 -22.01
N ASP A 535 -9.40 -10.92 -20.86
CA ASP A 535 -10.87 -10.98 -20.88
C ASP A 535 -11.49 -9.62 -21.15
N SER A 536 -10.95 -8.55 -20.53
CA SER A 536 -11.55 -7.24 -20.67
C SER A 536 -10.56 -6.08 -20.62
N ILE A 537 -10.91 -5.01 -21.33
CA ILE A 537 -10.30 -3.68 -21.22
C ILE A 537 -11.41 -2.69 -20.87
N THR A 538 -11.26 -1.95 -19.79
CA THR A 538 -12.17 -0.88 -19.40
C THR A 538 -11.42 0.44 -19.36
N ASN A 539 -11.84 1.40 -20.15
CA ASN A 539 -11.30 2.76 -20.17
C ASN A 539 -12.38 3.76 -19.80
N THR A 540 -12.30 4.32 -18.61
CA THR A 540 -13.17 5.39 -18.12
C THR A 540 -12.38 6.66 -17.82
N SER A 541 -11.15 6.74 -18.32
CA SER A 541 -10.26 7.86 -18.08
C SER A 541 -10.83 9.16 -18.65
N THR A 542 -10.75 10.22 -17.86
CA THR A 542 -11.08 11.59 -18.27
C THR A 542 -9.92 12.31 -18.96
N SER A 543 -8.76 11.64 -19.07
CA SER A 543 -7.59 12.18 -19.79
C SER A 543 -7.84 12.24 -21.29
N ASP A 544 -7.44 13.33 -21.91
CA ASP A 544 -7.50 13.48 -23.38
C ASP A 544 -6.68 12.39 -24.11
N THR A 545 -5.68 11.83 -23.44
CA THR A 545 -4.85 10.75 -23.99
C THR A 545 -5.39 9.35 -23.67
N GLY A 546 -6.09 9.15 -22.55
CA GLY A 546 -6.69 7.88 -22.14
C GLY A 546 -5.82 6.66 -22.43
N ILE A 547 -6.18 5.85 -23.40
CA ILE A 547 -5.36 4.80 -23.99
C ILE A 547 -4.91 5.26 -25.38
N SER A 548 -3.68 5.76 -25.52
CA SER A 548 -3.21 6.28 -26.81
C SER A 548 -2.54 5.23 -27.69
N GLY A 549 -2.13 4.10 -27.14
CA GLY A 549 -1.61 2.96 -27.92
C GLY A 549 -2.71 2.17 -28.63
N SER A 550 -2.33 1.40 -29.63
CA SER A 550 -3.25 0.46 -30.31
C SER A 550 -3.60 -0.72 -29.41
N ILE A 551 -4.80 -1.27 -29.60
CA ILE A 551 -5.25 -2.49 -28.96
C ILE A 551 -5.38 -3.56 -30.04
N THR A 552 -4.58 -4.62 -29.97
CA THR A 552 -4.57 -5.69 -30.95
C THR A 552 -4.89 -7.03 -30.28
N ASN A 553 -5.98 -7.65 -30.67
CA ASN A 553 -6.33 -9.00 -30.24
C ASN A 553 -6.05 -10.01 -31.40
N ASN A 554 -4.94 -10.73 -31.24
CA ASN A 554 -4.54 -11.80 -32.14
C ASN A 554 -4.86 -13.20 -31.57
N SER A 555 -5.62 -13.25 -30.52
CA SER A 555 -5.90 -14.43 -29.70
C SER A 555 -7.06 -15.26 -30.24
N ASP A 556 -7.10 -16.51 -29.78
CA ASP A 556 -8.23 -17.43 -29.91
C ASP A 556 -9.22 -17.29 -28.70
N ASN A 557 -8.98 -16.37 -27.79
CA ASN A 557 -9.81 -16.08 -26.60
C ASN A 557 -10.55 -14.75 -26.74
N LYS A 558 -11.82 -14.71 -26.33
CA LYS A 558 -12.68 -13.54 -26.40
C LYS A 558 -12.09 -12.34 -25.65
N LEU A 559 -12.20 -11.14 -26.23
CA LEU A 559 -11.87 -9.87 -25.59
C LEU A 559 -13.07 -8.94 -25.58
N GLU A 560 -13.35 -8.36 -24.42
CA GLU A 560 -14.35 -7.30 -24.24
C GLU A 560 -13.69 -5.95 -23.99
N ILE A 561 -14.07 -4.93 -24.74
CA ILE A 561 -13.58 -3.55 -24.58
C ILE A 561 -14.74 -2.64 -24.23
N SER A 562 -14.66 -1.99 -23.09
CA SER A 562 -15.62 -0.96 -22.66
C SER A 562 -14.89 0.39 -22.56
N ASN A 563 -15.35 1.36 -23.33
CA ASN A 563 -14.72 2.68 -23.39
C ASN A 563 -15.74 3.79 -23.10
N SER A 564 -15.44 4.62 -22.12
CA SER A 564 -16.11 5.89 -21.89
C SER A 564 -15.14 7.08 -21.82
N GLY A 565 -13.86 6.81 -22.04
CA GLY A 565 -12.79 7.80 -22.17
C GLY A 565 -12.30 7.94 -23.62
N ASN A 566 -11.02 8.24 -23.79
CA ASN A 566 -10.39 8.30 -25.13
C ASN A 566 -9.50 7.07 -25.38
N ILE A 567 -9.70 6.39 -26.49
CA ILE A 567 -8.77 5.41 -27.06
C ILE A 567 -8.22 6.05 -28.34
N GLY A 568 -6.97 6.51 -28.29
CA GLY A 568 -6.30 7.19 -29.40
C GLY A 568 -5.84 6.24 -30.51
N GLY A 569 -5.42 5.03 -30.12
CA GLY A 569 -4.94 4.02 -31.05
C GLY A 569 -6.05 3.24 -31.74
N LYS A 570 -5.67 2.46 -32.74
CA LYS A 570 -6.58 1.58 -33.48
C LYS A 570 -6.93 0.35 -32.64
N ILE A 571 -8.19 -0.07 -32.71
CA ILE A 571 -8.62 -1.35 -32.14
C ILE A 571 -8.66 -2.39 -33.24
N GLU A 572 -7.91 -3.47 -33.12
CA GLU A 572 -7.77 -4.51 -34.15
C GLU A 572 -8.11 -5.91 -33.64
N SER A 573 -9.01 -6.58 -34.29
CA SER A 573 -9.25 -8.03 -34.17
C SER A 573 -8.59 -8.76 -35.32
N THR A 574 -7.54 -9.50 -35.05
CA THR A 574 -6.78 -10.24 -36.06
C THR A 574 -6.82 -11.75 -35.84
N GLY A 575 -7.30 -12.19 -34.69
CA GLY A 575 -7.38 -13.59 -34.28
C GLY A 575 -8.67 -14.28 -34.67
N SER A 576 -8.87 -15.49 -34.13
CA SER A 576 -10.08 -16.28 -34.32
C SER A 576 -11.14 -16.08 -33.23
N ALA A 577 -10.81 -15.36 -32.21
CA ALA A 577 -11.73 -15.11 -31.11
C ALA A 577 -12.70 -13.96 -31.35
N ASP A 578 -13.85 -14.04 -30.71
CA ASP A 578 -14.83 -12.97 -30.73
C ASP A 578 -14.32 -11.74 -29.98
N MET A 579 -14.66 -10.56 -30.46
CA MET A 579 -14.37 -9.30 -29.81
C MET A 579 -15.65 -8.47 -29.62
N VAL A 580 -15.84 -7.92 -28.45
CA VAL A 580 -16.96 -7.04 -28.11
C VAL A 580 -16.42 -5.67 -27.77
N ILE A 581 -16.87 -4.66 -28.48
CA ILE A 581 -16.47 -3.26 -28.27
C ILE A 581 -17.70 -2.44 -27.90
N SER A 582 -17.68 -1.85 -26.74
CA SER A 582 -18.73 -0.95 -26.23
C SER A 582 -18.14 0.43 -25.98
N ASN A 583 -18.48 1.40 -26.80
CA ASN A 583 -18.07 2.79 -26.69
C ASN A 583 -19.23 3.61 -26.13
N ASN A 584 -19.15 4.02 -24.86
CA ASN A 584 -20.28 4.53 -24.08
C ASN A 584 -19.98 5.90 -23.47
N ASN A 585 -21.02 6.59 -23.02
CA ASN A 585 -20.95 7.78 -22.17
C ASN A 585 -20.00 8.89 -22.66
N GLY A 586 -19.99 9.16 -23.96
CA GLY A 586 -19.09 10.15 -24.55
C GLY A 586 -17.70 9.66 -24.90
N GLY A 587 -17.46 8.35 -24.81
CA GLY A 587 -16.19 7.73 -25.17
C GLY A 587 -15.79 7.99 -26.63
N THR A 588 -14.49 8.14 -26.87
CA THR A 588 -13.90 8.37 -28.18
C THR A 588 -12.92 7.26 -28.55
N ILE A 589 -13.05 6.71 -29.73
CA ILE A 589 -12.08 5.79 -30.35
C ILE A 589 -11.52 6.50 -31.58
N SER A 590 -10.30 7.03 -31.49
CA SER A 590 -9.74 7.91 -32.52
C SER A 590 -9.09 7.16 -33.67
N GLY A 591 -8.50 5.99 -33.42
CA GLY A 591 -7.78 5.22 -34.43
C GLY A 591 -8.66 4.34 -35.34
N GLY A 592 -9.97 4.30 -35.12
CA GLY A 592 -10.90 3.42 -35.81
C GLY A 592 -10.87 1.98 -35.29
N ILE A 593 -11.72 1.15 -35.92
CA ILE A 593 -11.85 -0.26 -35.57
C ILE A 593 -11.58 -1.12 -36.79
N SER A 594 -10.81 -2.18 -36.65
CA SER A 594 -10.51 -3.12 -37.74
C SER A 594 -10.78 -4.57 -37.35
N SER A 595 -11.48 -5.29 -38.13
CA SER A 595 -11.67 -6.74 -38.00
C SER A 595 -11.10 -7.44 -39.24
N SER A 596 -9.94 -8.08 -39.10
CA SER A 596 -9.24 -8.80 -40.18
C SER A 596 -9.14 -10.30 -39.92
N GLY A 597 -9.49 -10.77 -38.74
CA GLY A 597 -9.48 -12.16 -38.31
C GLY A 597 -10.70 -12.94 -38.75
N SER A 598 -10.87 -14.13 -38.18
CA SER A 598 -12.05 -14.99 -38.38
C SER A 598 -13.04 -14.96 -37.19
N GLY A 599 -12.67 -14.36 -36.07
CA GLY A 599 -13.54 -14.18 -34.92
C GLY A 599 -14.57 -13.08 -35.15
N ASN A 600 -15.78 -13.25 -34.61
CA ASN A 600 -16.85 -12.27 -34.78
C ASN A 600 -16.55 -11.01 -33.94
N THR A 601 -16.97 -9.86 -34.47
CA THR A 601 -16.80 -8.59 -33.77
C THR A 601 -18.15 -7.92 -33.59
N SER A 602 -18.51 -7.58 -32.36
CA SER A 602 -19.69 -6.81 -32.01
C SER A 602 -19.28 -5.41 -31.57
N ILE A 603 -19.82 -4.39 -32.19
CA ILE A 603 -19.50 -2.99 -31.95
C ILE A 603 -20.77 -2.26 -31.52
N SER A 604 -20.72 -1.64 -30.33
CA SER A 604 -21.77 -0.76 -29.83
C SER A 604 -21.18 0.62 -29.59
N ASN A 605 -21.70 1.65 -30.22
CA ASN A 605 -21.33 3.04 -30.04
C ASN A 605 -22.54 3.82 -29.56
N SER A 606 -22.58 4.18 -28.30
CA SER A 606 -23.73 4.82 -27.69
C SER A 606 -23.83 6.31 -28.04
N GLN A 607 -24.97 6.91 -27.75
CA GLN A 607 -25.20 8.32 -27.93
C GLN A 607 -24.14 9.20 -27.26
N GLY A 608 -23.66 10.20 -27.99
CA GLY A 608 -22.60 11.10 -27.52
C GLY A 608 -21.19 10.55 -27.65
N SER A 609 -21.04 9.27 -27.96
CA SER A 609 -19.74 8.61 -28.18
C SER A 609 -19.30 8.70 -29.66
N THR A 610 -17.99 8.62 -29.88
CA THR A 610 -17.42 8.84 -31.20
C THR A 610 -16.43 7.72 -31.58
N ILE A 611 -16.52 7.22 -32.80
CA ILE A 611 -15.51 6.38 -33.45
C ILE A 611 -14.97 7.15 -34.65
N ASN A 612 -13.72 7.58 -34.62
CA ASN A 612 -13.09 8.23 -35.76
C ASN A 612 -12.47 7.18 -36.70
N ASN A 613 -12.13 7.58 -37.91
CA ASN A 613 -11.46 6.74 -38.94
C ASN A 613 -12.22 5.46 -39.34
N GLY A 614 -13.55 5.46 -39.15
CA GLY A 614 -14.41 4.39 -39.67
C GLY A 614 -14.23 3.00 -39.03
N ILE A 615 -14.98 2.07 -39.56
CA ILE A 615 -14.94 0.65 -39.22
C ILE A 615 -14.54 -0.15 -40.46
N THR A 616 -13.44 -0.89 -40.38
CA THR A 616 -12.91 -1.67 -41.53
C THR A 616 -13.01 -3.15 -41.26
N VAL A 617 -13.55 -3.90 -42.21
CA VAL A 617 -13.62 -5.36 -42.19
C VAL A 617 -12.86 -5.91 -43.40
N SER A 618 -11.89 -6.76 -43.13
CA SER A 618 -11.07 -7.40 -44.20
C SER A 618 -10.98 -8.93 -44.09
N GLY A 619 -11.45 -9.47 -42.96
CA GLY A 619 -11.45 -10.90 -42.69
C GLY A 619 -12.69 -11.65 -43.16
N SER A 620 -12.88 -12.86 -42.64
CA SER A 620 -14.03 -13.73 -42.94
C SER A 620 -15.07 -13.69 -41.81
N ALA A 621 -14.85 -12.90 -40.76
CA ALA A 621 -15.71 -12.81 -39.62
C ALA A 621 -17.06 -12.11 -39.89
N GLN A 622 -18.03 -12.37 -39.03
CA GLN A 622 -19.24 -11.58 -38.97
C GLN A 622 -18.98 -10.38 -38.06
N VAL A 623 -19.32 -9.19 -38.53
CA VAL A 623 -19.24 -7.96 -37.74
C VAL A 623 -20.64 -7.40 -37.55
N GLU A 624 -21.05 -7.20 -36.30
CA GLU A 624 -22.32 -6.57 -35.97
C GLU A 624 -22.08 -5.17 -35.39
N ILE A 625 -22.84 -4.19 -35.85
CA ILE A 625 -22.67 -2.79 -35.48
C ILE A 625 -24.00 -2.22 -35.00
N SER A 626 -24.00 -1.65 -33.80
CA SER A 626 -25.06 -0.80 -33.29
C SER A 626 -24.46 0.58 -32.99
N ASN A 627 -24.88 1.60 -33.69
CA ASN A 627 -24.37 2.95 -33.55
C ASN A 627 -25.49 3.96 -33.23
N GLN A 628 -25.39 4.59 -32.08
CA GLN A 628 -26.23 5.70 -31.66
C GLN A 628 -25.44 7.01 -31.48
N GLY A 629 -24.12 6.92 -31.65
CA GLY A 629 -23.19 8.04 -31.59
C GLY A 629 -22.75 8.51 -32.98
N SER A 630 -21.50 8.98 -33.05
CA SER A 630 -20.87 9.40 -34.31
C SER A 630 -19.82 8.39 -34.75
N VAL A 631 -19.80 8.10 -36.06
CA VAL A 631 -18.74 7.29 -36.69
C VAL A 631 -18.15 8.10 -37.84
N GLY A 632 -16.89 8.49 -37.73
CA GLY A 632 -16.15 9.20 -38.76
C GLY A 632 -15.84 8.34 -39.96
N LYS A 633 -15.29 8.95 -40.99
CA LYS A 633 -14.93 8.27 -42.26
C LYS A 633 -13.45 7.90 -42.25
N ASP A 634 -13.15 6.79 -42.90
CA ASP A 634 -11.79 6.37 -43.21
C ASP A 634 -11.13 7.26 -44.29
N ASP A 635 -9.88 7.01 -44.61
CA ASP A 635 -9.13 7.75 -45.64
C ASP A 635 -9.74 7.67 -47.05
N HIS A 636 -10.67 6.73 -47.27
CA HIS A 636 -11.40 6.55 -48.55
C HIS A 636 -12.79 7.20 -48.50
N GLY A 637 -13.13 7.87 -47.41
CA GLY A 637 -14.43 8.52 -47.23
C GLY A 637 -15.56 7.60 -46.79
N ASN A 638 -15.28 6.37 -46.36
CA ASN A 638 -16.29 5.41 -45.91
C ASN A 638 -16.43 5.39 -44.39
N THR A 639 -17.66 5.30 -43.93
CA THR A 639 -17.99 5.08 -42.51
C THR A 639 -17.75 3.60 -42.14
N VAL A 640 -18.13 2.68 -43.05
CA VAL A 640 -17.93 1.25 -42.92
C VAL A 640 -17.32 0.72 -44.23
N THR A 641 -16.15 0.10 -44.13
CA THR A 641 -15.46 -0.51 -45.29
C THR A 641 -15.43 -2.01 -45.09
N ASN A 642 -16.04 -2.76 -46.02
CA ASN A 642 -15.91 -4.22 -46.06
C ASN A 642 -15.08 -4.64 -47.28
N ASN A 643 -13.85 -5.07 -47.05
CA ASN A 643 -12.94 -5.61 -48.08
C ASN A 643 -12.82 -7.14 -47.99
N GLY A 644 -13.45 -7.77 -47.03
CA GLY A 644 -13.37 -9.19 -46.76
C GLY A 644 -14.51 -10.00 -47.31
N SER A 645 -14.47 -11.30 -47.07
CA SER A 645 -15.56 -12.23 -47.38
C SER A 645 -16.61 -12.32 -46.26
N GLY A 646 -16.31 -11.74 -45.11
CA GLY A 646 -17.20 -11.70 -43.94
C GLY A 646 -18.45 -10.85 -44.20
N SER A 647 -19.47 -11.08 -43.39
CA SER A 647 -20.70 -10.29 -43.40
C SER A 647 -20.66 -9.14 -42.38
N VAL A 648 -21.24 -8.02 -42.76
CA VAL A 648 -21.44 -6.88 -41.82
C VAL A 648 -22.93 -6.68 -41.62
N GLY A 649 -23.41 -6.79 -40.41
CA GLY A 649 -24.77 -6.50 -39.97
C GLY A 649 -24.83 -5.17 -39.19
N ILE A 650 -25.46 -4.17 -39.77
CA ILE A 650 -25.79 -2.93 -39.07
C ILE A 650 -27.16 -3.15 -38.44
N LYS A 651 -27.19 -3.39 -37.11
CA LYS A 651 -28.42 -3.67 -36.35
C LYS A 651 -29.25 -2.41 -36.15
N ASP A 652 -28.58 -1.38 -35.65
CA ASP A 652 -29.16 -0.05 -35.43
C ASP A 652 -28.11 1.01 -35.74
N TRP A 653 -28.52 2.06 -36.42
CA TRP A 653 -27.64 3.19 -36.70
C TRP A 653 -28.42 4.50 -36.61
N VAL A 654 -27.98 5.42 -35.74
CA VAL A 654 -28.50 6.78 -35.69
C VAL A 654 -27.65 7.65 -36.59
N VAL A 655 -28.29 8.22 -37.60
CA VAL A 655 -27.70 9.22 -38.49
C VAL A 655 -27.88 10.57 -37.83
N SER A 656 -26.79 11.16 -37.35
CA SER A 656 -26.78 12.45 -36.70
C SER A 656 -26.96 13.57 -37.71
N THR A 657 -27.40 14.71 -37.23
CA THR A 657 -27.57 15.94 -38.02
C THR A 657 -26.57 16.99 -37.55
N ASP A 658 -25.86 17.59 -38.50
CA ASP A 658 -25.01 18.73 -38.24
C ASP A 658 -25.84 19.92 -37.80
N LYS A 659 -25.59 20.45 -36.62
CA LYS A 659 -26.43 21.50 -35.97
C LYS A 659 -26.39 22.86 -36.69
N GLU A 660 -25.30 23.13 -37.43
CA GLU A 660 -25.11 24.40 -38.13
C GLU A 660 -25.70 24.39 -39.55
N THR A 661 -25.53 23.26 -40.22
CA THR A 661 -25.92 23.13 -41.63
C THR A 661 -27.23 22.36 -41.87
N GLY A 662 -27.70 21.61 -40.88
CA GLY A 662 -28.83 20.71 -40.98
C GLY A 662 -28.60 19.50 -41.88
N LYS A 663 -27.35 19.25 -42.31
CA LYS A 663 -26.96 18.13 -43.13
C LYS A 663 -26.82 16.87 -42.32
N LEU A 664 -27.14 15.75 -42.92
CA LEU A 664 -26.99 14.42 -42.31
C LEU A 664 -25.56 13.91 -42.39
N ASP A 665 -25.11 13.27 -41.33
CA ASP A 665 -23.87 12.52 -41.30
C ASP A 665 -24.10 11.17 -41.98
N THR A 666 -24.05 11.15 -43.29
CA THR A 666 -24.41 10.02 -44.15
C THR A 666 -23.57 8.78 -43.85
N VAL A 667 -24.23 7.64 -43.67
CA VAL A 667 -23.56 6.33 -43.63
C VAL A 667 -23.05 5.97 -45.01
N VAL A 668 -21.71 5.92 -45.17
CA VAL A 668 -21.08 5.56 -46.45
C VAL A 668 -20.45 4.16 -46.31
N VAL A 669 -20.95 3.22 -47.10
CA VAL A 669 -20.41 1.86 -47.11
C VAL A 669 -19.58 1.65 -48.35
N GLY A 670 -18.33 1.18 -48.17
CA GLY A 670 -17.40 0.93 -49.26
C GLY A 670 -16.71 -0.44 -49.17
N GLY A 671 -15.78 -0.67 -50.09
CA GLY A 671 -14.97 -1.88 -50.12
C GLY A 671 -15.47 -2.93 -51.10
N SER A 672 -14.62 -3.91 -51.43
CA SER A 672 -14.92 -4.98 -52.39
C SER A 672 -15.99 -5.97 -51.91
N GLY A 673 -16.18 -6.10 -50.61
CA GLY A 673 -17.21 -6.95 -49.97
C GLY A 673 -18.48 -6.21 -49.55
N LYS A 674 -18.69 -4.98 -50.01
CA LYS A 674 -19.87 -4.15 -49.65
C LYS A 674 -21.22 -4.83 -49.86
N ASP A 675 -21.33 -5.75 -50.82
CA ASP A 675 -22.54 -6.49 -51.07
C ASP A 675 -22.95 -7.45 -49.96
N ASN A 676 -22.04 -7.78 -49.07
CA ASN A 676 -22.29 -8.54 -47.83
C ASN A 676 -22.65 -7.67 -46.62
N VAL A 677 -22.89 -6.38 -46.81
CA VAL A 677 -23.35 -5.47 -45.77
C VAL A 677 -24.88 -5.43 -45.75
N LYS A 678 -25.47 -5.71 -44.59
CA LYS A 678 -26.92 -5.64 -44.36
C LYS A 678 -27.23 -4.63 -43.27
N VAL A 679 -28.29 -3.87 -43.48
CA VAL A 679 -28.73 -2.85 -42.53
C VAL A 679 -30.14 -3.18 -42.06
N GLU A 680 -30.34 -3.38 -40.74
CA GLU A 680 -31.68 -3.69 -40.19
C GLU A 680 -32.46 -2.41 -39.92
N ASN A 681 -31.89 -1.48 -39.18
CA ASN A 681 -32.55 -0.24 -38.79
C ASN A 681 -31.63 0.98 -38.95
N ILE A 682 -32.17 2.04 -39.51
CA ILE A 682 -31.58 3.38 -39.46
C ILE A 682 -32.56 4.31 -38.77
N THR A 683 -32.07 5.09 -37.84
CA THR A 683 -32.83 6.16 -37.19
C THR A 683 -32.19 7.50 -37.52
N VAL A 684 -32.89 8.36 -38.20
CA VAL A 684 -32.43 9.72 -38.49
C VAL A 684 -32.70 10.62 -37.30
N ASP A 685 -31.69 11.34 -36.83
CA ASP A 685 -31.87 12.38 -35.80
C ASP A 685 -32.55 13.58 -36.44
N GLN A 686 -33.81 13.76 -36.09
CA GLN A 686 -34.65 14.82 -36.65
C GLN A 686 -34.35 16.21 -36.11
N SER A 687 -33.50 16.32 -35.04
CA SER A 687 -33.17 17.62 -34.47
C SER A 687 -32.35 18.47 -35.44
N ASN A 688 -32.84 19.64 -35.75
CA ASN A 688 -32.21 20.60 -36.68
C ASN A 688 -31.97 20.06 -38.11
N VAL A 689 -32.56 18.94 -38.51
CA VAL A 689 -32.38 18.39 -39.84
C VAL A 689 -32.98 19.34 -40.90
N ASN A 690 -32.22 19.56 -41.98
CA ASN A 690 -32.78 20.19 -43.16
C ASN A 690 -33.70 19.17 -43.83
N LEU A 691 -34.99 19.54 -43.98
CA LEU A 691 -36.02 18.64 -44.52
C LEU A 691 -35.71 18.18 -45.96
N GLU A 692 -34.94 18.94 -46.69
CA GLU A 692 -34.49 18.59 -48.04
C GLU A 692 -33.55 17.38 -48.06
N GLU A 693 -32.79 17.21 -46.98
CA GLU A 693 -31.90 16.03 -46.82
C GLU A 693 -32.68 14.71 -46.75
N LEU A 694 -33.90 14.75 -46.22
CA LEU A 694 -34.77 13.58 -46.07
C LEU A 694 -35.45 13.15 -47.35
N GLY A 695 -35.31 13.91 -48.41
CA GLY A 695 -35.89 13.59 -49.72
C GLY A 695 -35.10 12.54 -50.56
N ASN A 696 -33.86 12.26 -50.14
CA ASN A 696 -32.99 11.36 -50.88
C ASN A 696 -32.28 10.35 -49.94
N ILE A 697 -32.52 9.09 -50.18
CA ILE A 697 -31.90 8.01 -49.39
C ILE A 697 -30.37 8.08 -49.36
N SER A 698 -29.74 8.56 -50.46
CA SER A 698 -28.27 8.69 -50.54
C SER A 698 -27.70 9.71 -49.53
N ASN A 699 -28.51 10.61 -48.98
CA ASN A 699 -28.10 11.49 -47.91
C ASN A 699 -28.12 10.77 -46.54
N ILE A 700 -28.88 9.69 -46.41
CA ILE A 700 -28.95 8.87 -45.18
C ILE A 700 -27.93 7.74 -45.22
N ILE A 701 -27.95 6.98 -46.31
CA ILE A 701 -27.02 5.84 -46.52
C ILE A 701 -26.68 5.69 -48.02
N SER A 702 -25.43 5.38 -48.29
CA SER A 702 -24.91 5.11 -49.64
C SER A 702 -24.01 3.88 -49.66
N GLY A 703 -23.88 3.25 -50.85
CA GLY A 703 -22.99 2.13 -51.07
C GLY A 703 -23.56 0.76 -50.66
N VAL A 704 -24.81 0.66 -50.24
CA VAL A 704 -25.48 -0.61 -49.87
C VAL A 704 -26.55 -0.93 -50.92
N ASN A 705 -26.68 -2.20 -51.27
CA ASN A 705 -27.75 -2.65 -52.15
C ASN A 705 -29.11 -2.41 -51.53
N GLN A 706 -30.05 -1.91 -52.33
CA GLN A 706 -31.42 -1.59 -51.91
C GLN A 706 -32.06 -2.71 -51.08
N ASN A 707 -31.96 -3.97 -51.50
CA ASN A 707 -32.57 -5.10 -50.83
C ASN A 707 -31.91 -5.46 -49.48
N ASN A 708 -30.77 -4.89 -49.20
CA ASN A 708 -30.03 -5.09 -47.94
C ASN A 708 -30.35 -3.97 -46.92
N ILE A 709 -31.18 -3.02 -47.24
CA ILE A 709 -31.63 -1.95 -46.34
C ILE A 709 -33.02 -2.33 -45.82
N GLY A 710 -33.15 -2.43 -44.52
CA GLY A 710 -34.38 -2.70 -43.81
C GLY A 710 -35.18 -1.42 -43.50
N ASN A 711 -35.38 -1.13 -42.24
CA ASN A 711 -36.19 0.00 -41.78
C ASN A 711 -35.37 1.31 -41.71
N ILE A 712 -36.00 2.41 -42.19
CA ILE A 712 -35.49 3.77 -41.95
C ILE A 712 -36.61 4.57 -41.27
N GLY A 713 -36.32 5.10 -40.08
CA GLY A 713 -37.23 5.92 -39.30
C GLY A 713 -36.55 7.15 -38.70
N THR A 714 -37.24 7.87 -37.84
CA THR A 714 -36.71 9.03 -37.11
C THR A 714 -36.76 8.78 -35.61
N ASN A 715 -35.95 9.47 -34.86
CA ASN A 715 -36.06 9.56 -33.40
C ASN A 715 -37.05 10.68 -33.02
N GLY A 716 -37.45 10.72 -31.73
CA GLY A 716 -38.31 11.75 -31.16
C GLY A 716 -39.78 11.38 -31.13
N GLY A 717 -40.65 12.38 -30.93
CA GLY A 717 -42.06 12.22 -30.60
C GLY A 717 -42.99 12.01 -31.81
N GLY A 718 -42.49 11.62 -32.99
CA GLY A 718 -43.30 11.43 -34.16
C GLY A 718 -43.59 12.72 -34.98
N GLU A 719 -42.75 13.74 -34.78
CA GLU A 719 -42.85 15.02 -35.55
C GLU A 719 -42.47 14.83 -37.00
N ILE A 720 -41.52 13.99 -37.27
CA ILE A 720 -41.09 13.56 -38.59
C ILE A 720 -41.12 12.04 -38.61
N SER A 721 -41.84 11.46 -39.52
CA SER A 721 -41.79 10.02 -39.76
C SER A 721 -41.21 9.72 -41.12
N LEU A 722 -40.27 8.76 -41.11
CA LEU A 722 -39.69 8.20 -42.32
C LEU A 722 -40.15 6.76 -42.45
N SER A 723 -40.44 6.35 -43.65
CA SER A 723 -40.64 4.95 -43.98
C SER A 723 -39.91 4.61 -45.27
N TYR A 724 -39.25 3.46 -45.24
CA TYR A 724 -38.51 2.94 -46.39
C TYR A 724 -39.14 1.65 -46.87
N ASP A 725 -39.40 1.56 -48.18
CA ASP A 725 -39.85 0.33 -48.83
C ASP A 725 -38.67 -0.36 -49.49
N PRO A 726 -38.14 -1.44 -48.93
CA PRO A 726 -37.01 -2.17 -49.52
C PRO A 726 -37.27 -2.74 -50.92
N LEU A 727 -38.52 -3.04 -51.25
CA LEU A 727 -38.91 -3.59 -52.54
C LEU A 727 -38.83 -2.55 -53.65
N THR A 728 -39.19 -1.33 -53.38
CA THR A 728 -39.21 -0.23 -54.37
C THR A 728 -38.03 0.73 -54.23
N GLY A 729 -37.31 0.69 -53.11
CA GLY A 729 -36.23 1.62 -52.79
C GLY A 729 -36.73 3.03 -52.53
N LYS A 730 -38.05 3.19 -52.28
CA LYS A 730 -38.66 4.49 -52.04
C LYS A 730 -38.62 4.88 -50.58
N LEU A 731 -38.05 6.05 -50.29
CA LEU A 731 -38.15 6.73 -49.02
C LEU A 731 -39.37 7.63 -49.04
N SER A 732 -40.26 7.52 -48.05
CA SER A 732 -41.42 8.37 -47.87
C SER A 732 -41.26 9.14 -46.57
N THR A 733 -41.54 10.45 -46.57
CA THR A 733 -41.40 11.36 -45.44
C THR A 733 -42.77 11.93 -45.08
N ASP A 734 -43.15 11.90 -43.85
CA ASP A 734 -44.33 12.52 -43.30
C ASP A 734 -43.95 13.32 -42.04
N TYR A 735 -44.55 14.48 -41.87
CA TYR A 735 -44.23 15.44 -40.79
C TYR A 735 -45.38 15.50 -39.80
N HIS A 736 -45.18 14.95 -38.60
CA HIS A 736 -46.08 15.00 -37.46
C HIS A 736 -45.43 15.58 -36.23
N LEU A 737 -46.08 16.52 -35.55
CA LEU A 737 -45.56 17.19 -34.35
C LEU A 737 -46.07 16.55 -33.06
N ASN A 738 -45.85 15.25 -32.87
CA ASN A 738 -46.30 14.49 -31.68
C ASN A 738 -45.14 14.18 -30.74
N ALA A 739 -44.46 15.17 -30.21
CA ALA A 739 -43.49 14.92 -29.15
C ALA A 739 -44.19 14.61 -27.83
N SER A 740 -43.66 13.61 -27.09
CA SER A 740 -44.14 13.29 -25.75
C SER A 740 -43.57 14.27 -24.71
N ILE A 741 -44.03 15.52 -24.75
CA ILE A 741 -43.71 16.58 -23.77
C ILE A 741 -44.09 16.14 -22.38
N SER A 742 -45.20 15.45 -22.22
CA SER A 742 -45.69 14.92 -20.97
C SER A 742 -44.73 13.89 -20.39
N GLY A 743 -44.20 12.95 -21.22
CA GLY A 743 -43.23 11.94 -20.80
C GLY A 743 -41.91 12.53 -20.36
N ALA A 744 -41.37 13.50 -21.11
CA ALA A 744 -40.11 14.17 -20.77
C ALA A 744 -40.22 14.93 -19.45
N THR A 745 -41.32 15.70 -19.26
CA THR A 745 -41.58 16.42 -18.00
C THR A 745 -41.74 15.49 -16.81
N PHE A 746 -42.44 14.37 -17.00
CA PHE A 746 -42.65 13.37 -15.97
C PHE A 746 -41.32 12.68 -15.54
N ARG A 747 -40.48 12.28 -16.49
CA ARG A 747 -39.19 11.69 -16.20
C ARG A 747 -38.25 12.69 -15.50
N SER A 748 -38.23 13.94 -15.90
CA SER A 748 -37.50 15.00 -15.21
C SER A 748 -38.02 15.21 -13.78
N LEU A 749 -39.31 15.22 -13.56
CA LEU A 749 -39.91 15.30 -12.21
C LEU A 749 -39.50 14.13 -11.32
N ILE A 750 -39.53 12.88 -11.83
CA ILE A 750 -39.09 11.70 -11.12
C ILE A 750 -37.62 11.85 -10.70
N SER A 751 -36.75 12.17 -11.66
CA SER A 751 -35.31 12.27 -11.41
C SER A 751 -34.99 13.36 -10.39
N THR A 752 -35.53 14.58 -10.56
CA THR A 752 -35.25 15.69 -9.64
C THR A 752 -35.83 15.44 -8.26
N THR A 753 -37.02 14.84 -8.16
CA THR A 753 -37.67 14.53 -6.87
C THR A 753 -36.88 13.44 -6.13
N SER A 754 -36.49 12.37 -6.80
CA SER A 754 -35.71 11.28 -6.20
C SER A 754 -34.33 11.74 -5.75
N ARG A 755 -33.63 12.52 -6.57
CA ARG A 755 -32.31 13.09 -6.23
C ARG A 755 -32.41 14.02 -5.02
N ARG A 756 -33.34 14.98 -5.05
CA ARG A 756 -33.57 15.92 -3.96
C ARG A 756 -33.92 15.20 -2.67
N SER A 757 -34.84 14.23 -2.74
CA SER A 757 -35.25 13.43 -1.61
C SER A 757 -34.06 12.70 -0.97
N THR A 758 -33.23 12.04 -1.77
CA THR A 758 -32.03 11.36 -1.29
C THR A 758 -31.04 12.34 -0.64
N PHE A 759 -30.83 13.50 -1.26
CA PHE A 759 -29.96 14.55 -0.71
C PHE A 759 -30.47 15.05 0.66
N ILE A 760 -31.75 15.39 0.74
CA ILE A 760 -32.35 15.88 1.99
C ILE A 760 -32.28 14.82 3.09
N ASP A 761 -32.58 13.57 2.76
CA ASP A 761 -32.52 12.45 3.71
C ASP A 761 -31.12 12.28 4.28
N ASN A 762 -30.09 12.38 3.45
CA ASN A 762 -28.71 12.28 3.89
C ASN A 762 -28.30 13.46 4.76
N VAL A 763 -28.54 14.69 4.30
CA VAL A 763 -28.15 15.90 5.05
C VAL A 763 -28.88 16.00 6.38
N MET A 764 -30.20 15.92 6.37
CA MET A 764 -31.00 16.03 7.60
C MET A 764 -30.84 14.83 8.51
N GLY A 765 -30.71 13.62 7.95
CA GLY A 765 -30.50 12.39 8.70
C GLY A 765 -29.21 12.41 9.47
N ASN A 766 -28.13 12.77 8.82
CA ASN A 766 -26.81 12.83 9.43
C ASN A 766 -26.72 14.00 10.44
N SER A 767 -27.29 15.16 10.11
CA SER A 767 -27.33 16.30 11.04
C SER A 767 -28.10 15.97 12.33
N MET A 768 -29.28 15.35 12.23
CA MET A 768 -30.09 14.98 13.38
C MET A 768 -29.44 13.85 14.20
N GLN A 769 -28.84 12.87 13.55
CA GLN A 769 -28.11 11.79 14.22
C GLN A 769 -26.86 12.32 14.95
N SER A 770 -26.12 13.21 14.32
CA SER A 770 -25.00 13.91 14.94
C SER A 770 -25.46 14.73 16.14
N PHE A 771 -26.58 15.42 16.02
CA PHE A 771 -27.18 16.20 17.10
C PHE A 771 -27.66 15.30 18.27
N ALA A 772 -28.28 14.17 17.98
CA ALA A 772 -28.67 13.17 18.95
C ALA A 772 -27.49 12.66 19.75
N LEU A 773 -26.42 12.28 19.08
CA LEU A 773 -25.18 11.80 19.69
C LEU A 773 -24.48 12.91 20.52
N ALA A 774 -24.51 14.15 20.05
CA ALA A 774 -23.94 15.29 20.74
C ALA A 774 -24.72 15.70 21.99
N SER A 775 -26.04 15.49 22.01
CA SER A 775 -26.94 15.92 23.10
C SER A 775 -27.13 14.86 24.17
N SER A 776 -26.78 13.61 23.92
CA SER A 776 -26.92 12.48 24.84
C SER A 776 -25.86 12.53 25.94
N SER A 777 -26.21 13.09 27.08
CA SER A 777 -25.34 13.12 28.29
C SER A 777 -25.16 11.74 28.95
N LYS A 778 -25.88 10.71 28.50
CA LYS A 778 -25.90 9.37 29.10
C LYS A 778 -25.34 8.28 28.22
N SER A 779 -25.00 8.55 26.96
CA SER A 779 -24.38 7.54 26.12
C SER A 779 -22.94 7.35 26.57
N GLN A 780 -22.62 6.19 27.05
CA GLN A 780 -21.25 5.72 27.29
C GLN A 780 -20.53 5.47 25.96
N SER A 781 -20.99 6.11 24.90
CA SER A 781 -20.38 5.95 23.61
C SER A 781 -19.04 6.67 23.60
N ILE A 782 -18.04 5.97 23.16
CA ILE A 782 -16.68 6.50 22.98
C ILE A 782 -16.69 7.65 21.96
N ALA A 783 -17.69 7.67 21.10
CA ALA A 783 -17.96 8.78 20.20
C ALA A 783 -18.23 10.09 20.93
N MET A 784 -18.65 10.00 22.17
CA MET A 784 -18.90 11.10 23.10
C MET A 784 -17.73 11.28 24.07
N SER A 785 -16.50 11.03 23.63
CA SER A 785 -15.32 11.15 24.46
C SER A 785 -15.26 12.51 25.18
N GLU A 786 -14.61 12.54 26.34
CA GLU A 786 -14.45 13.72 27.23
C GLU A 786 -13.94 14.99 26.51
N LYS A 787 -13.52 14.92 25.25
CA LYS A 787 -12.91 16.00 24.48
C LYS A 787 -13.79 16.61 23.38
N GLY A 788 -15.05 16.28 23.30
CA GLY A 788 -15.95 16.92 22.36
C GLY A 788 -16.77 15.97 21.49
N ASN A 789 -17.69 16.54 20.77
CA ASN A 789 -18.58 15.80 19.90
C ASN A 789 -17.82 15.20 18.71
N LEU A 790 -18.05 13.93 18.48
CA LEU A 790 -17.58 13.25 17.28
C LEU A 790 -18.20 13.85 16.00
N TYR A 791 -19.32 14.51 16.15
CA TYR A 791 -20.15 15.08 15.07
C TYR A 791 -20.44 16.54 15.35
N ALA A 792 -19.45 17.42 15.21
CA ALA A 792 -19.74 18.84 15.15
C ALA A 792 -20.28 19.13 13.74
N ASP A 793 -21.52 19.57 13.65
CA ASP A 793 -22.03 20.23 12.45
C ASP A 793 -21.68 21.72 12.46
N ALA A 794 -21.95 22.41 11.36
CA ALA A 794 -21.70 23.85 11.28
C ALA A 794 -22.42 24.65 12.40
N SER A 795 -23.49 24.10 12.98
CA SER A 795 -24.22 24.72 14.07
C SER A 795 -23.46 24.74 15.39
N ASP A 796 -22.53 23.81 15.60
CA ASP A 796 -21.70 23.80 16.80
C ASP A 796 -20.73 25.00 16.82
N TYR A 797 -20.27 25.43 15.65
CA TYR A 797 -19.46 26.66 15.51
C TYR A 797 -20.30 27.92 15.76
N ILE A 798 -21.47 27.99 15.18
CA ILE A 798 -22.38 29.15 15.34
C ILE A 798 -22.79 29.32 16.80
N LYS A 799 -23.03 28.23 17.51
CA LYS A 799 -23.35 28.29 18.97
C LYS A 799 -22.17 28.70 19.83
N SER A 800 -20.96 28.32 19.51
CA SER A 800 -19.78 28.72 20.26
C SER A 800 -19.51 30.22 20.15
N ASP A 801 -19.83 30.81 19.01
CA ASP A 801 -19.67 32.25 18.78
C ASP A 801 -20.83 33.09 19.35
N LEU A 802 -22.04 32.54 19.43
CA LEU A 802 -23.21 33.25 19.95
C LEU A 802 -23.37 33.16 21.47
N ASN A 803 -22.76 32.15 22.11
CA ASN A 803 -22.79 32.00 23.58
C ASN A 803 -21.41 32.22 24.20
N ASN A 804 -20.98 33.46 24.25
CA ASN A 804 -19.79 33.85 24.98
C ASN A 804 -19.97 33.58 26.49
N GLY A 805 -19.70 32.37 26.95
CA GLY A 805 -19.42 32.12 28.35
C GLY A 805 -20.13 30.99 29.07
N SER A 806 -20.90 30.15 28.42
CA SER A 806 -21.51 29.03 29.15
C SER A 806 -21.51 27.77 28.26
N TYR A 807 -20.49 27.01 28.32
CA TYR A 807 -20.48 25.61 27.88
C TYR A 807 -21.29 24.77 28.87
N GLY A 808 -22.59 25.03 28.94
CA GLY A 808 -23.53 24.17 29.63
C GLY A 808 -23.82 22.94 28.81
N SER A 809 -23.80 21.79 29.40
CA SER A 809 -23.96 20.44 28.90
C SER A 809 -25.32 20.12 28.22
N ASN A 810 -26.13 21.09 27.83
CA ASN A 810 -27.43 20.88 27.20
C ASN A 810 -27.56 21.68 25.91
N LYS A 811 -27.12 21.08 24.81
CA LYS A 811 -27.45 21.58 23.46
C LYS A 811 -28.88 21.18 23.14
N GLU A 812 -29.79 22.11 23.27
CA GLU A 812 -31.22 21.92 22.96
C GLU A 812 -31.55 22.24 21.50
N HIS A 813 -30.67 22.90 20.79
CA HIS A 813 -30.90 23.43 19.45
C HIS A 813 -29.68 23.25 18.53
N SER A 814 -29.93 23.01 17.26
CA SER A 814 -28.94 22.90 16.20
C SER A 814 -29.42 23.62 14.94
N LEU A 815 -28.57 24.40 14.32
CA LEU A 815 -28.84 25.13 13.06
C LEU A 815 -27.69 24.86 12.07
N PHE A 816 -28.01 24.60 10.82
CA PHE A 816 -27.02 24.52 9.74
C PHE A 816 -27.49 25.20 8.47
N ILE A 817 -26.56 25.65 7.65
CA ILE A 817 -26.76 26.16 6.29
C ILE A 817 -25.76 25.44 5.39
N LEU A 818 -26.22 24.79 4.33
CA LEU A 818 -25.39 24.02 3.42
C LEU A 818 -25.71 24.42 1.96
N PRO A 819 -24.79 25.10 1.25
CA PRO A 819 -24.84 25.21 -0.20
C PRO A 819 -24.41 23.87 -0.84
N TYR A 820 -25.00 23.52 -1.96
CA TYR A 820 -24.68 22.27 -2.65
C TYR A 820 -24.78 22.41 -4.16
N THR A 821 -24.14 21.51 -4.87
CA THR A 821 -24.26 21.33 -6.31
C THR A 821 -24.30 19.85 -6.65
N SER A 822 -25.03 19.52 -7.71
CA SER A 822 -25.05 18.15 -8.25
C SER A 822 -25.17 18.18 -9.76
N SER A 823 -24.69 17.15 -10.44
CA SER A 823 -24.94 16.91 -11.86
C SER A 823 -25.78 15.65 -12.03
N GLN A 824 -26.59 15.62 -13.07
CA GLN A 824 -27.45 14.49 -13.34
C GLN A 824 -27.68 14.30 -14.84
N ASN A 825 -27.90 13.06 -15.22
CA ASN A 825 -28.34 12.65 -16.54
C ASN A 825 -29.68 11.95 -16.44
N VAL A 826 -30.59 12.26 -17.32
CA VAL A 826 -31.93 11.64 -17.36
C VAL A 826 -32.23 11.23 -18.78
N GLU A 827 -32.54 9.98 -19.01
CA GLU A 827 -33.05 9.50 -20.27
C GLU A 827 -34.53 9.91 -20.42
N LEU A 828 -34.79 10.78 -21.36
CA LEU A 828 -36.15 11.31 -21.62
C LEU A 828 -36.95 10.40 -22.52
N SER A 829 -36.29 9.83 -23.54
CA SER A 829 -36.82 8.86 -24.48
C SER A 829 -35.70 7.98 -25.02
N LEU A 830 -36.02 6.97 -25.84
CA LEU A 830 -35.02 6.18 -26.53
C LEU A 830 -34.15 7.12 -27.39
N ASN A 831 -32.84 7.12 -27.10
CA ASN A 831 -31.81 7.96 -27.76
C ASN A 831 -31.88 9.47 -27.41
N GLU A 832 -32.65 9.88 -26.41
CA GLU A 832 -32.66 11.27 -25.94
C GLU A 832 -32.28 11.32 -24.43
N GLU A 833 -31.10 11.79 -24.14
CA GLU A 833 -30.59 11.98 -22.79
C GLU A 833 -30.56 13.49 -22.48
N SER A 834 -31.15 13.89 -21.35
CA SER A 834 -31.05 15.24 -20.81
C SER A 834 -29.97 15.31 -19.77
N LYS A 835 -29.01 16.17 -19.95
CA LYS A 835 -27.89 16.41 -19.04
C LYS A 835 -28.01 17.76 -18.35
N GLY A 836 -27.66 17.81 -17.10
CA GLY A 836 -27.73 19.07 -16.39
C GLY A 836 -27.12 19.06 -15.02
N HIS A 837 -27.22 20.20 -14.37
CA HIS A 837 -26.75 20.43 -13.04
C HIS A 837 -27.77 21.17 -12.18
N THR A 838 -27.65 20.95 -10.88
CA THR A 838 -28.44 21.64 -9.85
C THR A 838 -27.50 22.40 -8.93
N LYS A 839 -27.88 23.60 -8.56
CA LYS A 839 -27.25 24.40 -7.50
C LYS A 839 -28.32 24.76 -6.48
N GLY A 840 -28.00 24.62 -5.20
CA GLY A 840 -29.00 24.91 -4.18
C GLY A 840 -28.38 25.23 -2.83
N THR A 841 -29.27 25.60 -1.91
CA THR A 841 -28.93 25.85 -0.51
C THR A 841 -30.05 25.32 0.36
N ILE A 842 -29.69 24.60 1.42
CA ILE A 842 -30.61 24.14 2.46
C ILE A 842 -30.21 24.74 3.80
N ILE A 843 -31.23 25.20 4.54
CA ILE A 843 -31.14 25.62 5.94
C ILE A 843 -31.99 24.68 6.76
N GLY A 844 -31.43 24.16 7.87
CA GLY A 844 -32.14 23.29 8.76
C GLY A 844 -31.94 23.70 10.22
N TYR A 845 -32.99 23.52 11.00
CA TYR A 845 -33.00 23.75 12.44
C TYR A 845 -33.55 22.52 13.14
N SER A 846 -32.92 22.09 14.21
CA SER A 846 -33.40 20.97 15.02
C SER A 846 -33.46 21.36 16.50
N THR A 847 -34.40 20.79 17.21
CA THR A 847 -34.57 20.98 18.66
C THR A 847 -34.76 19.65 19.35
N LEU A 848 -34.14 19.51 20.52
CA LEU A 848 -34.27 18.34 21.37
C LEU A 848 -35.47 18.58 22.35
N LYS A 849 -36.35 17.59 22.40
CA LYS A 849 -37.45 17.47 23.35
C LYS A 849 -37.41 16.11 24.05
N ASP A 850 -38.15 15.94 25.12
CA ASP A 850 -38.22 14.67 25.86
C ASP A 850 -38.65 13.48 24.99
N SER A 851 -39.44 13.73 23.95
CA SER A 851 -39.96 12.72 23.02
C SER A 851 -39.12 12.53 21.76
N GLY A 852 -37.92 13.12 21.67
CA GLY A 852 -37.03 13.00 20.53
C GLY A 852 -36.54 14.34 19.97
N ILE A 853 -35.91 14.28 18.79
CA ILE A 853 -35.41 15.46 18.08
C ILE A 853 -36.35 15.78 16.94
N TYR A 854 -36.78 17.04 16.92
CA TYR A 854 -37.65 17.59 15.88
C TYR A 854 -36.84 18.57 15.04
N GLY A 855 -36.85 18.37 13.73
CA GLY A 855 -36.18 19.23 12.78
C GLY A 855 -37.11 19.85 11.79
N VAL A 856 -36.83 21.08 11.41
CA VAL A 856 -37.50 21.78 10.29
C VAL A 856 -36.42 22.23 9.33
N TYR A 857 -36.71 22.22 8.05
CA TYR A 857 -35.80 22.71 7.05
C TYR A 857 -36.55 23.40 5.92
N ALA A 858 -35.83 24.25 5.23
CA ALA A 858 -36.25 24.85 3.99
C ALA A 858 -35.07 25.00 3.04
N GLY A 859 -35.29 24.97 1.78
CA GLY A 859 -34.25 25.13 0.79
C GLY A 859 -34.75 25.61 -0.56
N TYR A 860 -33.80 26.00 -1.35
CA TYR A 860 -33.98 26.42 -2.72
C TYR A 860 -32.97 25.73 -3.61
N GLU A 861 -33.41 25.30 -4.80
CA GLU A 861 -32.50 24.81 -5.84
C GLU A 861 -32.88 25.30 -7.22
N ASP A 862 -31.90 25.55 -8.05
CA ASP A 862 -32.00 25.88 -9.46
C ASP A 862 -31.36 24.73 -10.26
N THR A 863 -32.19 24.07 -11.09
CA THR A 863 -31.80 22.94 -11.93
C THR A 863 -31.92 23.33 -13.39
N LYS A 864 -30.88 23.11 -14.17
CA LYS A 864 -30.83 23.30 -15.60
C LYS A 864 -30.50 21.98 -16.29
N MET A 865 -31.42 21.53 -17.13
CA MET A 865 -31.34 20.27 -17.88
C MET A 865 -31.54 20.55 -19.35
N GLY A 866 -30.66 20.04 -20.19
CA GLY A 866 -30.76 20.18 -21.65
C GLY A 866 -30.63 18.85 -22.37
N SER A 867 -31.42 18.67 -23.41
CA SER A 867 -31.29 17.56 -24.36
C SER A 867 -31.31 18.12 -25.79
N THR A 868 -31.25 17.24 -26.78
CA THR A 868 -31.31 17.65 -28.20
C THR A 868 -32.59 18.35 -28.54
N TYR A 869 -33.72 17.91 -27.99
CA TYR A 869 -35.05 18.44 -28.34
C TYR A 869 -35.71 19.25 -27.25
N PHE A 870 -35.20 19.13 -25.99
CA PHE A 870 -35.92 19.62 -24.82
C PHE A 870 -34.98 20.23 -23.79
N ASP A 871 -35.24 21.46 -23.38
CA ASP A 871 -34.62 22.08 -22.22
C ASP A 871 -35.65 22.17 -21.09
N ILE A 872 -35.26 21.71 -19.91
CA ILE A 872 -36.10 21.76 -18.71
C ILE A 872 -35.30 22.45 -17.62
N ASN A 873 -35.71 23.66 -17.27
CA ASN A 873 -35.12 24.42 -16.18
C ASN A 873 -36.13 24.49 -15.03
N ASN A 874 -35.67 24.20 -13.82
CA ASN A 874 -36.56 24.16 -12.66
C ASN A 874 -36.03 25.04 -11.54
N ARG A 875 -36.89 25.88 -10.98
CA ARG A 875 -36.64 26.59 -9.71
C ARG A 875 -37.50 25.93 -8.63
N THR A 876 -36.87 25.31 -7.64
CA THR A 876 -37.57 24.55 -6.62
C THR A 876 -37.42 25.18 -5.26
N TYR A 877 -38.55 25.39 -4.59
CA TYR A 877 -38.63 25.78 -3.19
C TYR A 877 -39.18 24.59 -2.41
N TYR A 878 -38.47 24.17 -1.39
CA TYR A 878 -38.84 23.00 -0.60
C TYR A 878 -38.70 23.23 0.89
N ALA A 879 -39.55 22.54 1.65
CA ALA A 879 -39.52 22.56 3.10
C ALA A 879 -39.97 21.21 3.66
N GLY A 880 -39.64 20.94 4.89
CA GLY A 880 -40.06 19.72 5.55
C GLY A 880 -39.85 19.70 7.04
N LEU A 881 -40.38 18.64 7.62
CA LEU A 881 -40.30 18.34 9.03
C LEU A 881 -39.58 16.97 9.16
N LYS A 882 -38.69 16.83 10.12
CA LYS A 882 -38.06 15.56 10.42
C LYS A 882 -38.08 15.26 11.92
N TYR A 883 -38.23 13.99 12.24
CA TYR A 883 -38.23 13.48 13.59
C TYR A 883 -37.11 12.42 13.68
N PHE A 884 -36.41 12.44 14.80
CA PHE A 884 -35.42 11.43 15.16
C PHE A 884 -35.59 11.04 16.63
N ASN A 885 -35.56 9.75 16.93
CA ASN A 885 -35.57 9.30 18.32
C ASN A 885 -34.79 7.98 18.46
N THR A 886 -34.06 7.88 19.55
CA THR A 886 -33.48 6.60 19.98
C THR A 886 -34.56 5.82 20.73
N LEU A 887 -34.95 4.68 20.20
CA LEU A 887 -36.05 3.86 20.74
C LEU A 887 -35.60 3.14 22.02
N PHE A 888 -34.42 2.53 21.97
CA PHE A 888 -33.82 1.85 23.11
C PHE A 888 -32.33 1.61 22.84
N THR A 889 -31.58 1.35 23.91
CA THR A 889 -30.20 0.93 23.86
C THR A 889 -30.13 -0.53 24.31
N THR A 890 -29.42 -1.36 23.54
CA THR A 890 -29.24 -2.78 23.87
C THR A 890 -28.32 -2.96 25.06
N GLU A 891 -28.31 -4.14 25.69
CA GLU A 891 -27.39 -4.48 26.77
C GLU A 891 -25.90 -4.33 26.39
N LYS A 892 -25.58 -4.38 25.11
CA LYS A 892 -24.24 -4.19 24.56
C LYS A 892 -23.91 -2.74 24.18
N GLY A 893 -24.78 -1.78 24.52
CA GLY A 893 -24.56 -0.37 24.25
C GLY A 893 -24.87 0.10 22.83
N GLN A 894 -25.51 -0.74 21.98
CA GLN A 894 -25.97 -0.32 20.65
C GLN A 894 -27.27 0.46 20.77
N GLU A 895 -27.39 1.57 20.06
CA GLU A 895 -28.59 2.42 20.06
C GLU A 895 -29.45 2.11 18.84
N VAL A 896 -30.69 1.70 19.05
CA VAL A 896 -31.67 1.52 17.98
C VAL A 896 -32.48 2.80 17.86
N TYR A 897 -32.54 3.38 16.66
CA TYR A 897 -33.21 4.65 16.42
C TYR A 897 -34.20 4.59 15.27
N ILE A 898 -35.16 5.52 15.31
CA ILE A 898 -36.12 5.76 14.21
C ILE A 898 -35.98 7.18 13.69
N LYS A 899 -36.11 7.30 12.39
CA LYS A 899 -36.23 8.58 11.67
C LYS A 899 -37.57 8.62 10.95
N ALA A 900 -38.25 9.74 10.97
CA ALA A 900 -39.44 9.99 10.16
C ALA A 900 -39.39 11.39 9.56
N GLN A 901 -39.87 11.55 8.35
CA GLN A 901 -39.83 12.82 7.63
C GLN A 901 -41.07 13.04 6.80
N GLY A 902 -41.57 14.28 6.82
CA GLY A 902 -42.54 14.78 5.84
C GLY A 902 -41.94 15.95 5.10
N LYS A 903 -42.14 16.03 3.78
CA LYS A 903 -41.56 17.03 2.91
C LYS A 903 -42.53 17.50 1.81
N ALA A 904 -42.37 18.71 1.39
CA ALA A 904 -43.11 19.30 0.27
C ALA A 904 -42.21 20.23 -0.56
N ALA A 905 -42.45 20.31 -1.83
CA ALA A 905 -41.76 21.19 -2.76
C ALA A 905 -42.69 21.79 -3.81
N LEU A 906 -42.46 23.05 -4.13
CA LEU A 906 -43.03 23.75 -5.28
C LEU A 906 -41.91 23.89 -6.33
N ILE A 907 -42.17 23.37 -7.51
CA ILE A 907 -41.25 23.36 -8.64
C ILE A 907 -41.83 24.24 -9.75
N LYS A 908 -41.19 25.34 -10.03
CA LYS A 908 -41.52 26.20 -11.18
C LYS A 908 -40.71 25.71 -12.36
N ASN A 909 -41.38 25.11 -13.32
CA ASN A 909 -40.75 24.59 -14.52
C ASN A 909 -40.73 25.67 -15.63
N ASP A 910 -39.63 25.74 -16.35
CA ASP A 910 -39.49 26.48 -17.60
C ASP A 910 -39.08 25.46 -18.67
N LEU A 911 -40.04 25.13 -19.51
CA LEU A 911 -39.94 24.08 -20.49
C LEU A 911 -39.76 24.72 -21.88
N THR A 912 -38.69 24.30 -22.58
CA THR A 912 -38.45 24.73 -23.97
C THR A 912 -38.31 23.50 -24.85
N LYS A 913 -39.17 23.38 -25.85
CA LYS A 913 -39.06 22.36 -26.90
C LYS A 913 -38.43 22.97 -28.12
N LYS A 914 -37.44 22.32 -28.69
CA LYS A 914 -36.77 22.70 -29.93
C LYS A 914 -37.40 21.99 -31.13
N ILE A 915 -37.88 22.72 -32.07
CA ILE A 915 -38.54 22.20 -33.26
C ILE A 915 -37.87 22.82 -34.50
N GLY A 916 -36.82 22.15 -35.03
CA GLY A 916 -35.99 22.78 -36.05
C GLY A 916 -35.37 24.08 -35.56
N ASN A 917 -35.60 25.18 -36.25
CA ASN A 917 -35.16 26.52 -35.83
C ASN A 917 -36.13 27.24 -34.90
N ASN A 918 -37.26 26.63 -34.56
CA ASN A 918 -38.29 27.21 -33.71
C ASN A 918 -38.26 26.63 -32.30
N GLU A 919 -38.77 27.40 -31.34
CA GLU A 919 -38.90 27.00 -29.96
C GLU A 919 -40.35 27.13 -29.48
N ALA A 920 -40.83 26.15 -28.78
CA ALA A 920 -42.09 26.22 -28.04
C ALA A 920 -41.82 26.25 -26.53
N LYS A 921 -42.54 27.13 -25.80
CA LYS A 921 -42.31 27.33 -24.36
C LYS A 921 -43.59 27.14 -23.55
N ALA A 922 -43.41 26.65 -22.32
CA ALA A 922 -44.46 26.56 -21.31
C ALA A 922 -43.85 26.65 -19.90
N GLU A 923 -44.60 27.17 -18.95
CA GLU A 923 -44.16 27.39 -17.58
C GLU A 923 -45.15 26.75 -16.55
N PRO A 924 -45.36 25.41 -16.55
CA PRO A 924 -46.24 24.78 -15.57
C PRO A 924 -45.57 24.69 -14.20
N ASN A 925 -46.39 24.67 -13.13
CA ASN A 925 -45.90 24.34 -11.82
C ASN A 925 -45.98 22.84 -11.58
N SER A 926 -45.04 22.33 -10.80
CA SER A 926 -45.10 21.00 -10.25
C SER A 926 -45.04 21.05 -8.72
N TYR A 927 -45.68 20.12 -8.09
CA TYR A 927 -45.71 19.98 -6.65
C TYR A 927 -45.20 18.60 -6.32
N ALA A 928 -44.28 18.50 -5.34
CA ALA A 928 -43.78 17.22 -4.86
C ALA A 928 -44.00 17.16 -3.34
N TYR A 929 -44.40 16.02 -2.86
CA TYR A 929 -44.57 15.75 -1.44
C TYR A 929 -44.12 14.34 -1.11
N GLY A 930 -43.78 14.09 0.11
CA GLY A 930 -43.33 12.77 0.49
C GLY A 930 -43.27 12.55 1.99
N VAL A 931 -43.34 11.31 2.34
CA VAL A 931 -43.10 10.82 3.69
C VAL A 931 -42.10 9.67 3.64
N ASN A 932 -41.20 9.65 4.58
CA ASN A 932 -40.33 8.50 4.75
C ASN A 932 -40.13 8.15 6.23
N THR A 933 -39.76 6.92 6.47
CA THR A 933 -39.36 6.42 7.77
C THR A 933 -38.20 5.47 7.62
N ALA A 934 -37.28 5.48 8.56
CA ALA A 934 -36.14 4.58 8.59
C ALA A 934 -35.88 4.11 10.02
N LEU A 935 -35.44 2.87 10.13
CA LEU A 935 -34.97 2.24 11.35
C LEU A 935 -33.49 1.93 11.20
N GLY A 936 -32.72 2.32 12.18
CA GLY A 936 -31.26 2.08 12.17
C GLY A 936 -30.72 1.70 13.53
N MET A 937 -29.46 1.30 13.54
CA MET A 937 -28.75 0.93 14.75
C MET A 937 -27.33 1.49 14.74
N ASN A 938 -26.91 2.12 15.84
CA ASN A 938 -25.55 2.60 16.03
C ASN A 938 -24.71 1.52 16.72
N PHE A 939 -23.71 1.02 16.03
CA PHE A 939 -22.64 0.18 16.60
C PHE A 939 -21.46 1.07 16.93
N ILE A 940 -21.19 1.21 18.21
CA ILE A 940 -20.18 2.14 18.73
C ILE A 940 -18.93 1.35 19.10
N SER A 941 -17.80 1.70 18.52
CA SER A 941 -16.51 1.05 18.76
C SER A 941 -15.38 2.07 18.78
N ASN A 942 -14.91 2.43 19.97
CA ASN A 942 -13.84 3.40 20.18
C ASN A 942 -14.18 4.78 19.56
N LYS A 943 -13.45 5.21 18.52
CA LYS A 943 -13.67 6.48 17.82
C LYS A 943 -14.58 6.33 16.59
N ASP A 944 -15.11 5.15 16.37
CA ASP A 944 -15.92 4.82 15.21
C ASP A 944 -17.36 4.51 15.60
N ILE A 945 -18.31 4.96 14.77
CA ILE A 945 -19.71 4.54 14.86
C ILE A 945 -20.12 4.02 13.47
N PHE A 946 -20.69 2.85 13.47
CA PHE A 946 -21.23 2.19 12.29
C PHE A 946 -22.74 2.16 12.40
N SER A 947 -23.43 2.78 11.44
CA SER A 947 -24.88 2.95 11.45
C SER A 947 -25.52 2.32 10.22
N PRO A 948 -25.86 1.03 10.24
CA PRO A 948 -26.75 0.45 9.25
C PRO A 948 -28.17 0.96 9.44
N GLU A 949 -28.86 1.22 8.32
CA GLU A 949 -30.22 1.76 8.29
C GLU A 949 -31.04 1.13 7.16
N ILE A 950 -32.29 0.85 7.43
CA ILE A 950 -33.28 0.45 6.43
C ILE A 950 -34.49 1.37 6.53
N GLY A 951 -34.98 1.85 5.38
CA GLY A 951 -36.09 2.79 5.33
C GLY A 951 -37.05 2.51 4.20
N LEU A 952 -38.25 3.06 4.37
CA LEU A 952 -39.33 3.09 3.39
C LEU A 952 -39.70 4.54 3.10
N ALA A 953 -39.96 4.85 1.84
CA ALA A 953 -40.37 6.17 1.43
C ALA A 953 -41.52 6.09 0.42
N TYR A 954 -42.45 7.04 0.55
CA TYR A 954 -43.44 7.35 -0.46
C TYR A 954 -43.26 8.79 -0.93
N GLU A 955 -43.19 8.99 -2.23
CA GLU A 955 -43.06 10.29 -2.85
C GLU A 955 -44.18 10.48 -3.89
N GLY A 956 -44.94 11.52 -3.73
CA GLY A 956 -45.97 11.94 -4.66
C GLY A 956 -45.56 13.21 -5.41
N GLY A 957 -46.06 13.35 -6.59
CA GLY A 957 -45.87 14.55 -7.38
C GLY A 957 -47.07 14.84 -8.29
N TYR A 958 -47.25 16.10 -8.59
CA TYR A 958 -48.28 16.57 -9.49
C TYR A 958 -47.71 17.69 -10.33
N THR A 959 -47.90 17.60 -11.66
CA THR A 959 -47.59 18.69 -12.60
C THR A 959 -48.87 19.19 -13.24
N GLU A 960 -49.08 20.49 -13.23
CA GLU A 960 -50.22 21.14 -13.82
C GLU A 960 -50.31 20.84 -15.31
N ALA A 961 -51.53 20.85 -15.86
CA ALA A 961 -51.77 20.82 -17.28
C ALA A 961 -51.28 22.11 -17.95
N PHE A 962 -50.68 22.01 -19.10
CA PHE A 962 -50.14 23.16 -19.83
C PHE A 962 -50.25 23.00 -21.34
N SER A 963 -50.02 24.10 -22.04
CA SER A 963 -49.93 24.12 -23.53
C SER A 963 -48.60 24.80 -23.86
N MET A 964 -47.92 24.33 -24.92
CA MET A 964 -46.68 24.96 -25.40
C MET A 964 -47.04 25.93 -26.57
N LYS A 965 -46.41 27.09 -26.50
CA LYS A 965 -46.59 28.14 -27.54
C LYS A 965 -45.28 28.37 -28.28
N ASP A 966 -45.36 28.45 -29.60
CA ASP A 966 -44.26 28.84 -30.45
C ASP A 966 -43.81 30.29 -30.13
N THR A 967 -42.55 30.51 -29.94
CA THR A 967 -41.98 31.83 -29.61
C THR A 967 -41.87 32.73 -30.84
N ILE A 968 -41.86 32.19 -32.04
CA ILE A 968 -41.71 32.96 -33.30
C ILE A 968 -43.08 33.25 -33.93
N GLY A 969 -43.95 32.26 -34.02
CA GLY A 969 -45.23 32.36 -34.72
C GLY A 969 -46.44 32.64 -33.85
N GLN A 970 -46.33 32.66 -32.53
CA GLN A 970 -47.39 32.80 -31.52
C GLN A 970 -48.54 31.79 -31.65
N ALA A 971 -48.37 30.80 -32.53
CA ALA A 971 -49.31 29.69 -32.72
C ALA A 971 -49.07 28.63 -31.67
N THR A 972 -50.10 27.94 -31.23
CA THR A 972 -49.98 26.72 -30.48
C THR A 972 -49.30 25.69 -31.35
N VAL A 973 -48.19 25.13 -30.87
CA VAL A 973 -47.44 24.11 -31.61
C VAL A 973 -48.31 22.85 -31.75
N GLN A 974 -48.42 22.30 -32.93
CA GLN A 974 -49.18 21.10 -33.19
C GLN A 974 -48.64 19.94 -32.31
N GLY A 975 -49.50 19.25 -31.53
CA GLY A 975 -49.11 18.26 -30.51
C GLY A 975 -48.72 18.86 -29.16
N GLY A 976 -48.56 20.17 -29.04
CA GLY A 976 -48.33 20.92 -27.81
C GLY A 976 -49.55 21.71 -27.30
N GLU A 977 -50.70 21.51 -27.92
CA GLU A 977 -51.96 22.28 -27.66
C GLU A 977 -52.40 22.06 -26.22
N ARG A 978 -52.25 20.87 -25.67
CA ARG A 978 -52.56 20.59 -24.28
C ARG A 978 -51.82 19.36 -23.78
N THR A 979 -50.99 19.52 -22.75
CA THR A 979 -50.48 18.42 -21.96
C THR A 979 -51.33 18.27 -20.69
N TYR A 980 -51.88 17.09 -20.47
CA TYR A 980 -52.67 16.81 -19.26
C TYR A 980 -51.78 16.80 -18.03
N ALA A 981 -52.41 17.01 -16.88
CA ALA A 981 -51.73 16.92 -15.59
C ALA A 981 -51.13 15.52 -15.35
N ASN A 982 -49.92 15.50 -14.83
CA ASN A 982 -49.20 14.29 -14.52
C ASN A 982 -49.11 14.07 -13.00
N TYR A 983 -49.24 12.83 -12.60
CA TYR A 983 -49.15 12.40 -11.20
C TYR A 983 -48.02 11.42 -11.05
N LEU A 984 -47.19 11.64 -10.01
CA LEU A 984 -46.13 10.73 -9.61
C LEU A 984 -46.53 10.01 -8.32
N ASN A 985 -46.37 8.72 -8.29
CA ASN A 985 -46.46 7.91 -7.08
C ASN A 985 -45.27 6.96 -7.08
N LEU A 986 -44.34 7.18 -6.16
CA LEU A 986 -43.08 6.46 -6.10
C LEU A 986 -42.91 5.85 -4.70
N PHE A 987 -42.89 4.55 -4.62
CA PHE A 987 -42.53 3.82 -3.43
C PHE A 987 -41.07 3.40 -3.53
N SER A 988 -40.33 3.52 -2.44
CA SER A 988 -38.92 3.22 -2.43
C SER A 988 -38.52 2.53 -1.11
N THR A 989 -37.57 1.63 -1.22
CA THR A 989 -36.83 1.13 -0.06
C THR A 989 -35.41 1.69 -0.12
N LYS A 990 -34.88 2.10 1.02
CA LYS A 990 -33.51 2.58 1.16
C LYS A 990 -32.79 1.69 2.17
N THR A 991 -31.58 1.25 1.82
CA THR A 991 -30.65 0.69 2.76
C THR A 991 -29.38 1.52 2.73
N SER A 992 -28.87 1.90 3.90
CA SER A 992 -27.62 2.63 3.97
C SER A 992 -26.77 2.14 5.14
N PHE A 993 -25.50 2.38 5.02
CA PHE A 993 -24.51 2.13 6.03
C PHE A 993 -23.65 3.38 6.15
N THR A 994 -23.67 4.00 7.32
CA THR A 994 -22.87 5.21 7.58
C THR A 994 -21.78 4.87 8.58
N TRP A 995 -20.55 5.25 8.24
CA TRP A 995 -19.42 5.21 9.14
C TRP A 995 -19.07 6.64 9.54
N PHE A 996 -19.03 6.89 10.86
CA PHE A 996 -18.60 8.15 11.46
C PHE A 996 -17.28 7.91 12.17
N ARG A 997 -16.34 8.83 12.04
CA ARG A 997 -15.05 8.77 12.73
C ARG A 997 -14.57 10.14 13.19
N ASP A 998 -14.08 10.18 14.42
CA ASP A 998 -13.38 11.32 15.01
C ASP A 998 -11.86 11.14 14.90
N TRP A 999 -11.24 11.88 14.01
CA TRP A 999 -9.79 11.84 13.78
C TRP A 999 -9.03 12.74 14.76
N LEU A 1000 -9.51 13.95 14.93
CA LEU A 1000 -8.93 15.01 15.75
C LEU A 1000 -10.08 15.79 16.44
N PRO A 1001 -9.82 16.55 17.51
CA PRO A 1001 -10.85 17.35 18.18
C PRO A 1001 -11.69 18.23 17.23
N ASN A 1002 -11.10 18.66 16.10
CA ASN A 1002 -11.72 19.54 15.12
C ASN A 1002 -11.89 18.89 13.73
N LEU A 1003 -11.61 17.59 13.57
CA LEU A 1003 -11.75 16.89 12.31
C LEU A 1003 -12.59 15.63 12.49
N LYS A 1004 -13.82 15.72 12.02
CA LYS A 1004 -14.82 14.65 12.09
C LYS A 1004 -15.27 14.33 10.67
N THR A 1005 -15.35 13.07 10.34
CA THR A 1005 -15.78 12.62 9.01
C THR A 1005 -16.89 11.60 9.10
N SER A 1006 -17.75 11.60 8.11
CA SER A 1006 -18.71 10.52 7.89
C SER A 1006 -18.66 10.08 6.42
N VAL A 1007 -18.81 8.79 6.21
CA VAL A 1007 -18.97 8.19 4.88
C VAL A 1007 -20.25 7.36 4.90
N GLU A 1008 -21.17 7.68 3.99
CA GLU A 1008 -22.40 6.92 3.80
C GLU A 1008 -22.36 6.18 2.47
N LEU A 1009 -22.62 4.89 2.52
CA LEU A 1009 -22.87 4.03 1.38
C LEU A 1009 -24.33 3.58 1.45
N GLY A 1010 -25.09 3.82 0.41
CA GLY A 1010 -26.50 3.45 0.40
C GLY A 1010 -27.00 3.07 -0.97
N ALA A 1011 -28.10 2.32 -1.00
CA ALA A 1011 -28.86 1.99 -2.19
C ALA A 1011 -30.33 2.34 -1.96
N LYS A 1012 -30.95 2.95 -2.98
CA LYS A 1012 -32.37 3.25 -3.01
C LYS A 1012 -32.99 2.50 -4.17
N PHE A 1013 -33.99 1.70 -3.89
CA PHE A 1013 -34.74 0.94 -4.87
C PHE A 1013 -36.14 1.51 -4.97
N ASN A 1014 -36.51 1.97 -6.17
CA ASN A 1014 -37.85 2.42 -6.48
C ASN A 1014 -38.66 1.21 -6.94
N ILE A 1015 -39.88 1.08 -6.40
CA ILE A 1015 -40.78 -0.03 -6.67
C ILE A 1015 -41.92 0.50 -7.59
#